data_4b440be8e2aca8a8b845d9af61365480
#
_entry.id   4b440be8e2aca8a8b845d9af61365480
#
_cell.length_a   1.000
_cell.length_b   1.000
_cell.length_c   1.000
_cell.angle_alpha   90.00
_cell.angle_beta   90.00
_cell.angle_gamma   90.00
#
_symmetry.space_group_name_H-M   'P 1'
#
loop_
_entity.id
_entity.type
_entity.pdbx_description
1 polymer ?
#
loop_
_entity_poly.entity_id
_entity_poly.type
_entity_poly.pdbx_seq_one_letter_code
_entity_poly.pdbx_strand_id
1 'polypeptide(L)'
;MALAAMLSVDASAQLEEVIVTAQKRAESAQDVPIAITAFDAEALTAKQINGFADMRFTAPNVSYTKANFTGNNFSIRGVGTNLIAASADNGVGVHVNEVPLISPRLFETEYYDVDQVAVLRGPQGTLYGRNSTGGAVNMITTRAHTDGLEGNIEGQYGDYDHKKVNGAINIPIGDQFAVRLAGLWLERDGYTDNDFTGNDVDGRDQYSVRGSLKWNAGENTTVDLMVSYFDESSTRSRSQKTMCQNDPTGLLGCLPDRLEFDVPNPSSQLSSILSSTAILGPLGIFELGNNDRSPTPQDFRTVFADRDPDYDADETLVTLEISHELDKHTLALVAGYQDTSVDSQQDYQWNVGAPTELPALFPLLYPQTYEALYTEGFPISAPSANSTGSIGGHIDAVNVGQESYDQSNQDSEQYSVEARIQSDYEGPFNFLLGAFYMDVDLDNQYWVFASGFDYFSVVASQQDGAGRVSPMFNNTTDDYDIESTAIFGEIYYELTDTLKLTLGARYTIDEKDIEDRQLLLNRDPVTQEILVQELGADLPIPVPPRVDDDEWKEWTGRVVLDWAVTDESLAYVSYSRGYKGGGFNPPFDPLDFPGTATTFEPEFVDSFEIGIKNTLFESTLQANFTAFFYDYQDMQISKIVNRTSFNENTDAEIYGLETELLFAPDEHWMLNANIAYLHSEAKDFESVDTRDPTNGATDVTLIKDISNASNCVIHHNGAPPPPITSQFSKCYTDANGPGLADLLPAPYVVNEGVPVDLDGNDLQHAPEWSISLGAQYAFFLPQDYRLTMRVDYYWQDDMYARLFNREVDKIEDWDVWNAQATFDSPDNTWYVRAYIKNIADDDNMVSQYLSDPSSGLFTNVFTIEPRTYGMAIGYNFN
;
A
#
# COMPACT_ATOMS: atom_id res chain seq x y z
N MET A 1 -17.80 41.39 -60.25
CA MET A 1 -17.90 40.03 -59.70
C MET A 1 -16.65 39.83 -58.85
N ALA A 2 -16.78 40.13 -57.60
CA ALA A 2 -15.74 39.87 -56.64
C ALA A 2 -16.06 38.55 -55.89
N LEU A 3 -15.23 37.53 -56.10
CA LEU A 3 -15.31 36.28 -55.36
C LEU A 3 -14.64 36.55 -54.00
N ALA A 4 -15.45 36.68 -52.95
CA ALA A 4 -14.98 36.70 -51.60
C ALA A 4 -14.59 35.24 -51.27
N ALA A 5 -13.31 34.95 -51.19
CA ALA A 5 -12.81 33.72 -50.53
C ALA A 5 -13.13 33.87 -49.02
N MET A 6 -14.07 33.08 -48.53
CA MET A 6 -14.19 32.81 -47.12
C MET A 6 -12.95 31.99 -46.77
N LEU A 7 -11.99 32.59 -46.13
CA LEU A 7 -10.99 31.89 -45.31
C LEU A 7 -11.78 31.34 -44.12
N SER A 8 -12.07 30.06 -44.12
CA SER A 8 -12.38 29.33 -42.89
C SER A 8 -11.15 29.50 -42.02
N VAL A 9 -11.24 30.24 -40.96
CA VAL A 9 -10.31 30.14 -39.87
C VAL A 9 -10.61 28.75 -39.30
N ASP A 10 -9.75 27.78 -39.59
CA ASP A 10 -9.78 26.51 -38.87
C ASP A 10 -9.57 26.88 -37.40
N ALA A 11 -10.57 26.65 -36.56
CA ALA A 11 -10.44 26.72 -35.14
C ALA A 11 -9.49 25.57 -34.77
N SER A 12 -8.20 25.88 -34.56
CA SER A 12 -7.26 24.91 -33.98
C SER A 12 -7.71 24.63 -32.56
N ALA A 13 -7.84 23.37 -32.18
CA ALA A 13 -8.01 22.98 -30.79
C ALA A 13 -6.76 23.46 -30.05
N GLN A 14 -6.95 24.31 -29.09
CA GLN A 14 -5.87 24.74 -28.20
C GLN A 14 -5.96 23.93 -26.92
N LEU A 15 -4.88 23.25 -26.55
CA LEU A 15 -4.81 22.54 -25.26
C LEU A 15 -4.96 23.54 -24.13
N GLU A 16 -5.82 23.24 -23.16
CA GLU A 16 -5.99 24.07 -21.98
C GLU A 16 -4.74 24.02 -21.12
N GLU A 17 -4.43 25.15 -20.50
CA GLU A 17 -3.31 25.25 -19.55
C GLU A 17 -3.74 24.67 -18.21
N VAL A 18 -3.02 23.65 -17.72
CA VAL A 18 -3.28 23.05 -16.41
C VAL A 18 -2.47 23.81 -15.36
N ILE A 19 -3.18 24.51 -14.47
CA ILE A 19 -2.55 25.20 -13.33
C ILE A 19 -2.38 24.21 -12.17
N VAL A 20 -1.21 24.17 -11.59
CA VAL A 20 -0.86 23.30 -10.46
C VAL A 20 -0.34 24.11 -9.27
N THR A 21 -0.49 23.57 -8.06
CA THR A 21 0.07 24.12 -6.82
C THR A 21 1.28 23.32 -6.34
N ALA A 22 1.97 22.65 -7.26
CA ALA A 22 3.06 21.73 -6.98
C ALA A 22 4.25 22.34 -6.23
N GLN A 23 4.50 23.65 -6.43
CA GLN A 23 5.55 24.39 -5.72
C GLN A 23 4.98 25.34 -4.66
N LYS A 24 3.81 24.99 -4.08
CA LYS A 24 3.09 25.83 -3.11
C LYS A 24 2.71 27.22 -3.69
N ARG A 25 2.64 27.30 -5.03
CA ARG A 25 2.21 28.44 -5.84
C ARG A 25 1.37 27.94 -7.00
N ALA A 26 0.40 28.75 -7.43
CA ALA A 26 -0.36 28.47 -8.64
C ALA A 26 0.48 28.83 -9.87
N GLU A 27 0.94 27.83 -10.60
CA GLU A 27 1.80 27.97 -11.79
C GLU A 27 1.32 26.99 -12.87
N SER A 28 1.59 27.30 -14.14
CA SER A 28 1.35 26.33 -15.22
C SER A 28 2.18 25.07 -15.03
N ALA A 29 1.60 23.90 -15.21
CA ALA A 29 2.34 22.63 -15.17
C ALA A 29 3.51 22.60 -16.17
N GLN A 30 3.43 23.38 -17.28
CA GLN A 30 4.49 23.50 -18.27
C GLN A 30 5.63 24.41 -17.82
N ASP A 31 5.39 25.33 -16.87
CA ASP A 31 6.39 26.28 -16.35
C ASP A 31 7.09 25.76 -15.08
N VAL A 32 6.58 24.68 -14.49
CA VAL A 32 7.18 24.05 -13.30
C VAL A 32 8.37 23.15 -13.71
N PRO A 33 9.62 23.43 -13.24
CA PRO A 33 10.82 22.72 -13.69
C PRO A 33 11.03 21.40 -12.90
N ILE A 34 10.04 20.52 -12.90
CA ILE A 34 10.05 19.14 -12.37
C ILE A 34 9.21 18.25 -13.26
N ALA A 35 9.43 16.94 -13.20
CA ALA A 35 8.56 15.96 -13.83
C ALA A 35 7.22 15.92 -13.08
N ILE A 36 6.13 16.29 -13.72
CA ILE A 36 4.78 16.36 -13.13
C ILE A 36 3.73 15.92 -14.14
N THR A 37 2.81 15.03 -13.69
CA THR A 37 1.59 14.71 -14.42
C THR A 37 0.41 15.23 -13.61
N ALA A 38 -0.41 16.08 -14.20
CA ALA A 38 -1.57 16.66 -13.55
C ALA A 38 -2.85 16.27 -14.31
N PHE A 39 -3.88 15.92 -13.56
CA PHE A 39 -5.20 15.55 -14.06
C PHE A 39 -6.22 16.49 -13.44
N ASP A 40 -6.90 17.27 -14.27
CA ASP A 40 -8.10 18.01 -13.88
C ASP A 40 -9.34 17.10 -13.82
N ALA A 41 -10.48 17.61 -13.41
CA ALA A 41 -11.72 16.86 -13.27
C ALA A 41 -12.17 16.21 -14.60
N GLU A 42 -11.94 16.88 -15.75
CA GLU A 42 -12.29 16.34 -17.07
C GLU A 42 -11.36 15.18 -17.45
N ALA A 43 -10.06 15.32 -17.25
CA ALA A 43 -9.07 14.26 -17.50
C ALA A 43 -9.27 13.05 -16.61
N LEU A 44 -9.58 13.24 -15.30
CA LEU A 44 -9.92 12.14 -14.38
C LEU A 44 -11.11 11.34 -14.93
N THR A 45 -12.18 12.02 -15.31
CA THR A 45 -13.37 11.40 -15.88
C THR A 45 -13.09 10.73 -17.24
N ALA A 46 -12.43 11.41 -18.16
CA ALA A 46 -12.14 10.92 -19.50
C ALA A 46 -11.23 9.69 -19.50
N LYS A 47 -10.27 9.61 -18.57
CA LYS A 47 -9.34 8.50 -18.44
C LYS A 47 -9.83 7.42 -17.46
N GLN A 48 -11.04 7.55 -16.92
CA GLN A 48 -11.65 6.64 -15.95
C GLN A 48 -10.76 6.45 -14.68
N ILE A 49 -10.11 7.52 -14.23
CA ILE A 49 -9.32 7.52 -13.00
C ILE A 49 -10.29 7.73 -11.83
N ASN A 50 -10.66 6.65 -11.16
CA ASN A 50 -11.62 6.68 -10.05
C ASN A 50 -10.93 6.73 -8.69
N GLY A 51 -9.64 6.45 -8.60
CA GLY A 51 -8.86 6.45 -7.36
C GLY A 51 -7.36 6.38 -7.62
N PHE A 52 -6.57 6.27 -6.57
CA PHE A 52 -5.09 6.21 -6.66
C PHE A 52 -4.60 5.05 -7.52
N ALA A 53 -5.25 3.89 -7.42
CA ALA A 53 -4.87 2.69 -8.16
C ALA A 53 -4.89 2.89 -9.69
N ASP A 54 -5.82 3.70 -10.20
CA ASP A 54 -5.97 3.94 -11.64
C ASP A 54 -4.85 4.83 -12.21
N MET A 55 -4.11 5.57 -11.37
CA MET A 55 -3.01 6.44 -11.82
C MET A 55 -1.89 5.67 -12.50
N ARG A 56 -1.66 4.40 -12.11
CA ARG A 56 -0.67 3.52 -12.73
C ARG A 56 -0.87 3.35 -14.24
N PHE A 57 -2.11 3.46 -14.72
CA PHE A 57 -2.43 3.32 -16.14
C PHE A 57 -2.14 4.58 -16.96
N THR A 58 -1.79 5.69 -16.31
CA THR A 58 -1.72 6.99 -17.00
C THR A 58 -0.48 7.81 -16.66
N ALA A 59 0.10 7.69 -15.47
CA ALA A 59 1.31 8.42 -15.09
C ALA A 59 2.56 7.55 -15.32
N PRO A 60 3.64 8.11 -15.93
CA PRO A 60 4.87 7.35 -16.17
C PRO A 60 5.53 6.89 -14.87
N ASN A 61 6.08 5.66 -14.86
CA ASN A 61 6.80 5.08 -13.74
C ASN A 61 6.05 5.10 -12.40
N VAL A 62 4.72 5.09 -12.45
CA VAL A 62 3.86 4.94 -11.27
C VAL A 62 3.37 3.50 -11.21
N SER A 63 3.60 2.84 -10.09
CA SER A 63 3.02 1.53 -9.80
C SER A 63 2.16 1.56 -8.55
N TYR A 64 1.15 0.73 -8.54
CA TYR A 64 0.25 0.52 -7.40
C TYR A 64 -0.01 -0.96 -7.23
N THR A 65 0.20 -1.45 -6.02
CA THR A 65 -0.14 -2.81 -5.65
C THR A 65 -0.81 -2.82 -4.28
N LYS A 66 -1.74 -3.74 -4.08
CA LYS A 66 -2.19 -4.05 -2.72
C LYS A 66 -1.05 -4.75 -1.99
N ALA A 67 -0.98 -4.56 -0.71
CA ALA A 67 -0.14 -5.33 0.19
C ALA A 67 -1.02 -6.08 1.19
N ASN A 68 -0.46 -7.11 1.82
CA ASN A 68 -1.12 -7.75 2.95
C ASN A 68 -1.25 -6.76 4.12
N PHE A 69 -2.00 -7.11 5.16
CA PHE A 69 -2.17 -6.27 6.37
C PHE A 69 -2.85 -4.93 6.14
N THR A 70 -3.81 -4.85 5.20
CA THR A 70 -4.53 -3.62 4.82
C THR A 70 -3.66 -2.49 4.25
N GLY A 71 -2.40 -2.77 3.92
CA GLY A 71 -1.48 -1.81 3.31
C GLY A 71 -1.60 -1.74 1.80
N ASN A 72 -1.10 -0.65 1.25
CA ASN A 72 -0.93 -0.44 -0.18
C ASN A 72 0.50 -0.02 -0.46
N ASN A 73 1.05 -0.47 -1.58
CA ASN A 73 2.32 0.02 -2.08
C ASN A 73 2.07 0.90 -3.30
N PHE A 74 2.26 2.20 -3.11
CA PHE A 74 2.28 3.17 -4.18
C PHE A 74 3.72 3.62 -4.40
N SER A 75 4.26 3.40 -5.59
CA SER A 75 5.64 3.77 -5.89
C SER A 75 5.74 4.63 -7.14
N ILE A 76 6.74 5.51 -7.13
CA ILE A 76 7.12 6.36 -8.25
C ILE A 76 8.58 6.07 -8.57
N ARG A 77 8.89 5.69 -9.82
CA ARG A 77 10.25 5.36 -10.28
C ARG A 77 10.91 4.26 -9.44
N GLY A 78 10.12 3.25 -9.02
CA GLY A 78 10.61 2.15 -8.18
C GLY A 78 10.78 2.50 -6.69
N VAL A 79 10.58 3.76 -6.29
CA VAL A 79 10.67 4.22 -4.89
C VAL A 79 9.27 4.28 -4.28
N GLY A 80 9.02 3.49 -3.25
CA GLY A 80 7.71 3.37 -2.60
C GLY A 80 7.82 2.79 -1.20
N THR A 81 6.74 2.15 -0.74
CA THR A 81 6.66 1.53 0.58
C THR A 81 6.57 0.03 0.43
N ASN A 82 7.63 -0.67 0.80
CA ASN A 82 7.68 -2.13 0.79
C ASN A 82 7.86 -2.70 2.20
N LEU A 83 7.52 -1.93 3.23
CA LEU A 83 7.74 -2.28 4.62
C LEU A 83 6.45 -2.76 5.28
N ILE A 84 6.60 -3.73 6.19
CA ILE A 84 5.53 -4.30 7.00
C ILE A 84 5.87 -4.03 8.46
N ALA A 85 5.68 -2.81 8.91
CA ALA A 85 5.83 -2.43 10.31
C ALA A 85 4.92 -1.25 10.62
N ALA A 86 4.44 -1.12 11.84
CA ALA A 86 3.68 0.06 12.26
C ALA A 86 4.53 1.34 12.14
N SER A 87 5.84 1.24 12.39
CA SER A 87 6.79 2.34 12.29
C SER A 87 7.27 2.64 10.86
N ALA A 88 6.75 1.94 9.83
CA ALA A 88 7.18 2.11 8.46
C ALA A 88 6.59 3.37 7.83
N ASP A 89 7.44 4.23 7.33
CA ASP A 89 7.08 5.43 6.59
C ASP A 89 6.85 5.13 5.09
N ASN A 90 6.08 5.98 4.42
CA ASN A 90 5.87 5.90 2.97
C ASN A 90 7.05 6.51 2.21
N GLY A 91 7.34 5.99 1.01
CA GLY A 91 8.31 6.60 0.08
C GLY A 91 7.69 7.67 -0.82
N VAL A 92 6.36 7.73 -0.91
CA VAL A 92 5.61 8.72 -1.68
C VAL A 92 4.66 9.47 -0.75
N GLY A 93 4.82 10.80 -0.69
CA GLY A 93 3.95 11.66 0.12
C GLY A 93 2.57 11.81 -0.51
N VAL A 94 1.50 11.63 0.26
CA VAL A 94 0.13 11.89 -0.18
C VAL A 94 -0.43 13.08 0.57
N HIS A 95 -1.01 14.00 -0.18
CA HIS A 95 -1.55 15.25 0.36
C HIS A 95 -2.97 15.48 -0.16
N VAL A 96 -3.84 15.98 0.70
CA VAL A 96 -5.17 16.47 0.34
C VAL A 96 -5.27 17.94 0.75
N ASN A 97 -5.53 18.83 -0.22
CA ASN A 97 -5.52 20.27 0.00
C ASN A 97 -4.25 20.73 0.75
N GLU A 98 -3.10 20.21 0.32
CA GLU A 98 -1.75 20.46 0.87
C GLU A 98 -1.50 19.87 2.29
N VAL A 99 -2.48 19.25 2.94
CA VAL A 99 -2.33 18.54 4.22
C VAL A 99 -1.73 17.16 3.97
N PRO A 100 -0.58 16.80 4.58
CA PRO A 100 -0.01 15.47 4.45
C PRO A 100 -0.87 14.42 5.14
N LEU A 101 -0.99 13.23 4.57
CA LEU A 101 -1.64 12.06 5.15
C LEU A 101 -0.59 10.97 5.39
N ILE A 102 -0.44 10.55 6.63
CA ILE A 102 0.54 9.51 7.02
C ILE A 102 -0.05 8.12 6.86
N SER A 103 -1.33 7.93 7.17
CA SER A 103 -1.96 6.61 7.02
C SER A 103 -2.29 6.31 5.55
N PRO A 104 -1.57 5.39 4.89
CA PRO A 104 -1.80 5.06 3.48
C PRO A 104 -2.99 4.12 3.26
N ARG A 105 -3.68 3.70 4.32
CA ARG A 105 -4.62 2.58 4.28
C ARG A 105 -5.94 2.89 3.57
N LEU A 106 -6.27 4.17 3.43
CA LEU A 106 -7.48 4.63 2.75
C LEU A 106 -7.24 5.11 1.30
N PHE A 107 -6.13 4.73 0.67
CA PHE A 107 -5.84 5.09 -0.73
C PHE A 107 -6.79 4.45 -1.76
N GLU A 108 -7.61 3.49 -1.35
CA GLU A 108 -8.59 2.83 -2.22
C GLU A 108 -9.96 3.51 -2.22
N THR A 109 -10.05 4.76 -1.76
CA THR A 109 -11.30 5.53 -1.82
C THR A 109 -11.58 6.01 -3.24
N GLU A 110 -12.87 6.06 -3.60
CA GLU A 110 -13.31 6.60 -4.89
C GLU A 110 -13.26 8.13 -4.90
N TYR A 111 -12.78 8.70 -6.02
CA TYR A 111 -12.77 10.14 -6.24
C TYR A 111 -14.18 10.67 -6.52
N TYR A 112 -14.52 11.76 -5.87
CA TYR A 112 -15.72 12.55 -6.16
C TYR A 112 -15.46 14.02 -5.84
N ASP A 113 -15.99 14.91 -6.65
CA ASP A 113 -15.85 16.37 -6.48
C ASP A 113 -14.38 16.79 -6.25
N VAL A 114 -13.49 16.28 -7.09
CA VAL A 114 -12.05 16.58 -7.13
C VAL A 114 -11.79 17.56 -8.25
N ASP A 115 -11.06 18.63 -7.95
CA ASP A 115 -10.65 19.65 -8.92
C ASP A 115 -9.42 19.17 -9.70
N GLN A 116 -8.43 18.61 -8.97
CA GLN A 116 -7.17 18.20 -9.56
C GLN A 116 -6.47 17.14 -8.74
N VAL A 117 -5.71 16.25 -9.44
CA VAL A 117 -4.69 15.40 -8.85
C VAL A 117 -3.38 15.61 -9.58
N ALA A 118 -2.33 15.93 -8.84
CA ALA A 118 -0.99 16.12 -9.38
C ALA A 118 -0.03 15.07 -8.81
N VAL A 119 0.68 14.36 -9.71
CA VAL A 119 1.73 13.40 -9.38
C VAL A 119 3.08 14.05 -9.70
N LEU A 120 3.83 14.37 -8.64
CA LEU A 120 5.16 14.95 -8.70
C LEU A 120 6.17 13.82 -8.60
N ARG A 121 6.97 13.63 -9.65
CA ARG A 121 7.95 12.55 -9.70
C ARG A 121 9.33 13.05 -9.30
N GLY A 122 10.05 12.22 -8.56
CA GLY A 122 11.34 12.57 -7.96
C GLY A 122 11.23 13.20 -6.58
N PRO A 123 12.35 13.25 -5.83
CA PRO A 123 12.34 13.68 -4.44
C PRO A 123 11.79 15.09 -4.23
N GLN A 124 10.83 15.22 -3.32
CA GLN A 124 10.17 16.49 -2.97
C GLN A 124 10.48 16.94 -1.53
N GLY A 125 11.60 16.51 -0.97
CA GLY A 125 11.96 16.72 0.43
C GLY A 125 11.99 18.17 0.90
N THR A 126 12.15 19.15 0.02
CA THR A 126 12.19 20.58 0.40
C THR A 126 10.82 21.13 0.78
N LEU A 127 9.83 20.98 -0.10
CA LEU A 127 8.51 21.61 0.06
C LEU A 127 7.47 20.68 0.68
N TYR A 128 7.55 19.37 0.39
CA TYR A 128 6.63 18.37 0.90
C TYR A 128 7.16 17.64 2.14
N GLY A 129 8.48 17.69 2.35
CA GLY A 129 9.13 17.22 3.56
C GLY A 129 9.43 15.72 3.56
N ARG A 130 9.27 15.10 4.73
CA ARG A 130 9.49 13.67 4.93
C ARG A 130 8.61 12.83 4.02
N ASN A 131 8.98 11.56 3.83
CA ASN A 131 8.15 10.57 3.13
C ASN A 131 7.86 10.92 1.66
N SER A 132 8.76 11.66 1.02
CA SER A 132 8.64 12.08 -0.39
C SER A 132 9.92 11.78 -1.19
N THR A 133 10.55 10.63 -0.93
CA THR A 133 11.77 10.15 -1.60
C THR A 133 11.50 9.78 -3.06
N GLY A 134 10.38 9.10 -3.36
CA GLY A 134 9.95 8.80 -4.73
C GLY A 134 9.22 9.96 -5.40
N GLY A 135 8.52 10.77 -4.61
CA GLY A 135 7.70 11.86 -5.11
C GLY A 135 6.56 12.23 -4.16
N ALA A 136 5.59 12.95 -4.69
CA ALA A 136 4.38 13.31 -3.96
C ALA A 136 3.14 13.26 -4.86
N VAL A 137 2.00 12.92 -4.29
CA VAL A 137 0.68 13.06 -4.90
C VAL A 137 -0.10 14.11 -4.12
N ASN A 138 -0.56 15.14 -4.81
CA ASN A 138 -1.37 16.19 -4.21
C ASN A 138 -2.75 16.22 -4.87
N MET A 139 -3.79 15.92 -4.09
CA MET A 139 -5.19 16.00 -4.50
C MET A 139 -5.79 17.31 -3.99
N ILE A 140 -6.37 18.08 -4.87
CA ILE A 140 -7.12 19.29 -4.54
C ILE A 140 -8.61 19.00 -4.75
N THR A 141 -9.39 19.17 -3.70
CA THR A 141 -10.85 19.03 -3.77
C THR A 141 -11.48 20.30 -4.33
N THR A 142 -12.63 20.17 -5.00
CA THR A 142 -13.34 21.35 -5.53
C THR A 142 -13.77 22.27 -4.38
N ARG A 143 -13.31 23.52 -4.42
CA ARG A 143 -13.58 24.52 -3.37
C ARG A 143 -14.92 25.19 -3.55
N ALA A 144 -15.53 25.65 -2.45
CA ALA A 144 -16.67 26.55 -2.51
C ALA A 144 -16.26 27.89 -3.20
N HIS A 145 -17.15 28.51 -4.00
CA HIS A 145 -16.88 29.79 -4.67
C HIS A 145 -18.13 30.69 -4.69
N THR A 146 -17.90 31.99 -4.81
CA THR A 146 -18.96 33.02 -4.73
C THR A 146 -19.56 33.41 -6.09
N ASP A 147 -19.11 32.78 -7.20
CA ASP A 147 -19.47 33.17 -8.55
C ASP A 147 -20.92 32.85 -8.93
N GLY A 148 -21.48 31.77 -8.39
CA GLY A 148 -22.84 31.37 -8.71
C GLY A 148 -23.33 30.13 -7.98
N LEU A 149 -24.64 29.89 -8.06
CA LEU A 149 -25.25 28.63 -7.68
C LEU A 149 -24.99 27.63 -8.80
N GLU A 150 -24.31 26.56 -8.52
CA GLU A 150 -24.06 25.46 -9.46
C GLU A 150 -24.10 24.12 -8.77
N GLY A 151 -24.23 23.07 -9.52
CA GLY A 151 -24.14 21.71 -8.98
C GLY A 151 -24.25 20.66 -10.05
N ASN A 152 -23.96 19.45 -9.64
CA ASN A 152 -24.06 18.26 -10.45
C ASN A 152 -24.62 17.08 -9.65
N ILE A 153 -25.15 16.11 -10.37
CA ILE A 153 -25.51 14.80 -9.85
C ILE A 153 -25.29 13.76 -10.94
N GLU A 154 -24.64 12.66 -10.59
CA GLU A 154 -24.44 11.51 -11.48
C GLU A 154 -24.95 10.24 -10.79
N GLY A 155 -25.69 9.43 -11.56
CA GLY A 155 -26.06 8.07 -11.16
C GLY A 155 -25.46 7.07 -12.13
N GLN A 156 -24.85 6.01 -11.62
CA GLN A 156 -24.19 4.96 -12.39
C GLN A 156 -24.73 3.59 -12.03
N TYR A 157 -24.86 2.72 -13.04
CA TYR A 157 -25.22 1.31 -12.88
C TYR A 157 -24.35 0.45 -13.80
N GLY A 158 -23.84 -0.68 -13.30
CA GLY A 158 -22.92 -1.52 -14.04
C GLY A 158 -22.93 -2.98 -13.61
N ASP A 159 -21.89 -3.66 -14.06
CA ASP A 159 -21.64 -5.08 -13.76
C ASP A 159 -21.46 -5.31 -12.25
N TYR A 160 -21.61 -6.55 -11.77
CA TYR A 160 -21.61 -6.90 -10.35
C TYR A 160 -22.59 -6.06 -9.51
N ASP A 161 -23.80 -5.78 -10.06
CA ASP A 161 -24.84 -4.93 -9.46
C ASP A 161 -24.30 -3.57 -8.96
N HIS A 162 -23.24 -3.07 -9.62
CA HIS A 162 -22.60 -1.79 -9.28
C HIS A 162 -23.59 -0.64 -9.38
N LYS A 163 -23.75 0.06 -8.29
CA LYS A 163 -24.59 1.26 -8.12
C LYS A 163 -23.75 2.36 -7.51
N LYS A 164 -23.65 3.50 -8.17
CA LYS A 164 -22.95 4.68 -7.66
C LYS A 164 -23.81 5.91 -7.86
N VAL A 165 -23.89 6.74 -6.83
CA VAL A 165 -24.49 8.07 -6.92
C VAL A 165 -23.51 9.06 -6.31
N ASN A 166 -23.14 10.07 -7.06
CA ASN A 166 -22.36 11.18 -6.54
C ASN A 166 -22.94 12.51 -6.98
N GLY A 167 -22.60 13.58 -6.29
CA GLY A 167 -23.02 14.91 -6.68
C GLY A 167 -22.51 15.98 -5.73
N ALA A 168 -22.60 17.22 -6.21
CA ALA A 168 -22.19 18.40 -5.45
C ALA A 168 -23.10 19.59 -5.73
N ILE A 169 -23.17 20.49 -4.76
CA ILE A 169 -23.86 21.78 -4.91
C ILE A 169 -23.03 22.88 -4.25
N ASN A 170 -22.77 23.96 -5.01
CA ASN A 170 -22.15 25.19 -4.56
C ASN A 170 -23.20 26.27 -4.34
N ILE A 171 -23.23 26.87 -3.17
CA ILE A 171 -24.24 27.86 -2.75
C ILE A 171 -23.51 29.14 -2.31
N PRO A 172 -23.47 30.19 -3.15
CA PRO A 172 -22.93 31.48 -2.73
C PRO A 172 -23.88 32.17 -1.73
N ILE A 173 -23.32 32.78 -0.70
CA ILE A 173 -24.04 33.51 0.35
C ILE A 173 -23.54 34.98 0.34
N GLY A 174 -24.01 35.75 -0.65
CA GLY A 174 -23.48 37.07 -0.95
C GLY A 174 -22.07 36.98 -1.57
N ASP A 175 -21.32 38.08 -1.52
CA ASP A 175 -20.01 38.19 -2.17
C ASP A 175 -18.85 37.68 -1.30
N GLN A 176 -19.11 37.34 -0.03
CA GLN A 176 -18.07 37.02 0.95
C GLN A 176 -18.05 35.56 1.37
N PHE A 177 -19.17 34.86 1.26
CA PHE A 177 -19.26 33.47 1.71
C PHE A 177 -19.81 32.58 0.62
N ALA A 178 -19.33 31.37 0.61
CA ALA A 178 -19.91 30.27 -0.14
C ALA A 178 -19.81 28.97 0.65
N VAL A 179 -20.76 28.06 0.42
CA VAL A 179 -20.77 26.71 0.97
C VAL A 179 -20.88 25.74 -0.19
N ARG A 180 -20.08 24.68 -0.17
CA ARG A 180 -20.18 23.55 -1.09
C ARG A 180 -20.47 22.28 -0.29
N LEU A 181 -21.43 21.51 -0.76
CA LEU A 181 -21.75 20.19 -0.21
C LEU A 181 -21.57 19.17 -1.32
N ALA A 182 -20.86 18.10 -1.05
CA ALA A 182 -20.65 16.99 -1.97
C ALA A 182 -20.87 15.66 -1.27
N GLY A 183 -21.22 14.63 -2.03
CA GLY A 183 -21.40 13.29 -1.49
C GLY A 183 -21.23 12.20 -2.53
N LEU A 184 -20.88 11.02 -2.06
CA LEU A 184 -20.75 9.78 -2.79
C LEU A 184 -21.46 8.67 -2.02
N TRP A 185 -22.13 7.79 -2.74
CA TRP A 185 -22.57 6.47 -2.28
C TRP A 185 -22.28 5.46 -3.36
N LEU A 186 -21.71 4.32 -2.99
CA LEU A 186 -21.34 3.23 -3.89
C LEU A 186 -21.63 1.88 -3.23
N GLU A 187 -22.29 1.01 -3.97
CA GLU A 187 -22.51 -0.40 -3.62
C GLU A 187 -22.16 -1.25 -4.84
N ARG A 188 -21.40 -2.33 -4.64
CA ARG A 188 -21.04 -3.29 -5.68
C ARG A 188 -20.88 -4.66 -5.06
N ASP A 189 -21.49 -5.70 -5.68
CA ASP A 189 -21.26 -7.08 -5.30
C ASP A 189 -19.79 -7.49 -5.54
N GLY A 190 -19.35 -8.54 -4.86
CA GLY A 190 -18.03 -9.12 -5.09
C GLY A 190 -17.87 -9.69 -6.50
N TYR A 191 -16.64 -9.81 -6.94
CA TYR A 191 -16.32 -10.43 -8.24
C TYR A 191 -15.51 -11.73 -8.10
N THR A 192 -15.32 -12.22 -6.90
CA THR A 192 -14.67 -13.51 -6.61
C THR A 192 -15.68 -14.43 -5.93
N ASP A 193 -15.96 -15.57 -6.56
CA ASP A 193 -16.91 -16.56 -6.03
C ASP A 193 -16.26 -17.37 -4.89
N ASN A 194 -16.90 -17.45 -3.72
CA ASN A 194 -16.51 -18.39 -2.68
C ASN A 194 -17.38 -19.66 -2.76
N ASP A 195 -16.85 -20.71 -3.37
CA ASP A 195 -17.56 -21.99 -3.59
C ASP A 195 -17.95 -22.72 -2.28
N PHE A 196 -17.35 -22.37 -1.14
CA PHE A 196 -17.67 -22.97 0.16
C PHE A 196 -18.86 -22.29 0.83
N THR A 197 -18.83 -20.96 0.97
CA THR A 197 -19.92 -20.19 1.60
C THR A 197 -21.07 -19.94 0.63
N GLY A 198 -20.79 -19.91 -0.68
CA GLY A 198 -21.72 -19.56 -1.73
C GLY A 198 -21.98 -18.05 -1.83
N ASN A 199 -21.10 -17.25 -1.27
CA ASN A 199 -21.12 -15.78 -1.34
C ASN A 199 -20.09 -15.28 -2.34
N ASP A 200 -20.27 -14.03 -2.78
CA ASP A 200 -19.31 -13.29 -3.57
C ASP A 200 -18.47 -12.40 -2.64
N VAL A 201 -17.16 -12.46 -2.78
CA VAL A 201 -16.22 -11.67 -1.97
C VAL A 201 -15.53 -10.59 -2.81
N ASP A 202 -14.89 -9.63 -2.16
CA ASP A 202 -14.31 -8.41 -2.74
C ASP A 202 -15.36 -7.40 -3.22
N GLY A 203 -16.49 -7.35 -2.53
CA GLY A 203 -17.54 -6.33 -2.70
C GLY A 203 -17.12 -4.97 -2.17
N ARG A 204 -17.97 -3.97 -2.40
CA ARG A 204 -17.82 -2.60 -1.89
C ARG A 204 -19.16 -2.08 -1.41
N ASP A 205 -19.18 -1.47 -0.23
CA ASP A 205 -20.31 -0.68 0.27
C ASP A 205 -19.72 0.52 1.01
N GLN A 206 -19.79 1.70 0.39
CA GLN A 206 -19.13 2.88 0.93
C GLN A 206 -19.93 4.14 0.69
N TYR A 207 -19.81 5.09 1.60
CA TYR A 207 -20.31 6.44 1.38
C TYR A 207 -19.32 7.48 1.89
N SER A 208 -19.39 8.67 1.30
CA SER A 208 -18.62 9.81 1.76
C SER A 208 -19.43 11.09 1.62
N VAL A 209 -19.25 12.00 2.57
CA VAL A 209 -19.85 13.33 2.54
C VAL A 209 -18.80 14.40 2.82
N ARG A 210 -18.87 15.51 2.09
CA ARG A 210 -17.94 16.62 2.25
C ARG A 210 -18.68 17.94 2.31
N GLY A 211 -18.32 18.77 3.30
CA GLY A 211 -18.76 20.15 3.43
C GLY A 211 -17.57 21.10 3.32
N SER A 212 -17.65 22.10 2.44
CA SER A 212 -16.62 23.12 2.31
C SER A 212 -17.21 24.51 2.51
N LEU A 213 -16.46 25.39 3.15
CA LEU A 213 -16.80 26.80 3.41
C LEU A 213 -15.69 27.68 2.86
N LYS A 214 -16.03 28.63 2.01
CA LYS A 214 -15.16 29.74 1.62
C LYS A 214 -15.62 31.01 2.30
N TRP A 215 -14.65 31.77 2.84
CA TRP A 215 -14.87 33.10 3.38
C TRP A 215 -13.83 34.09 2.85
N ASN A 216 -14.28 35.05 2.05
CA ASN A 216 -13.51 36.21 1.62
C ASN A 216 -13.57 37.28 2.71
N ALA A 217 -12.63 37.25 3.66
CA ALA A 217 -12.57 38.11 4.82
C ALA A 217 -11.96 39.49 4.45
N GLY A 218 -12.69 40.25 3.69
CA GLY A 218 -12.24 41.52 3.08
C GLY A 218 -11.67 41.32 1.67
N GLU A 219 -10.79 42.23 1.23
CA GLU A 219 -10.25 42.21 -0.11
C GLU A 219 -9.00 41.32 -0.25
N ASN A 220 -8.33 41.01 0.87
CA ASN A 220 -6.98 40.42 0.88
C ASN A 220 -6.88 39.10 1.65
N THR A 221 -7.99 38.59 2.21
CA THR A 221 -7.92 37.36 3.02
C THR A 221 -8.96 36.37 2.53
N THR A 222 -8.51 35.18 2.22
CA THR A 222 -9.36 34.02 1.89
C THR A 222 -9.17 32.96 2.96
N VAL A 223 -10.28 32.37 3.37
CA VAL A 223 -10.32 31.23 4.29
C VAL A 223 -11.11 30.13 3.60
N ASP A 224 -10.49 28.98 3.39
CA ASP A 224 -11.11 27.78 2.89
C ASP A 224 -11.07 26.70 3.98
N LEU A 225 -12.23 26.20 4.40
CA LEU A 225 -12.39 25.11 5.36
C LEU A 225 -13.11 23.95 4.69
N MET A 226 -12.58 22.74 4.82
CA MET A 226 -13.21 21.50 4.36
C MET A 226 -13.31 20.51 5.51
N VAL A 227 -14.43 19.81 5.61
CA VAL A 227 -14.66 18.66 6.49
C VAL A 227 -15.23 17.55 5.64
N SER A 228 -14.58 16.40 5.67
CA SER A 228 -14.99 15.18 4.96
C SER A 228 -15.14 14.03 5.96
N TYR A 229 -16.14 13.20 5.73
CA TYR A 229 -16.33 11.92 6.42
C TYR A 229 -16.51 10.82 5.38
N PHE A 230 -15.83 9.70 5.58
CA PHE A 230 -15.88 8.51 4.76
C PHE A 230 -16.18 7.31 5.65
N ASP A 231 -16.91 6.33 5.11
CA ASP A 231 -17.24 5.08 5.79
C ASP A 231 -17.38 3.96 4.75
N GLU A 232 -16.78 2.81 5.00
CA GLU A 232 -16.91 1.59 4.21
C GLU A 232 -17.11 0.40 5.15
N SER A 233 -18.13 -0.45 4.84
CA SER A 233 -18.34 -1.76 5.46
C SER A 233 -18.60 -2.76 4.34
N SER A 234 -17.67 -3.67 4.09
CA SER A 234 -17.68 -4.46 2.86
C SER A 234 -16.99 -5.83 3.00
N THR A 235 -17.08 -6.65 1.95
CA THR A 235 -16.34 -7.91 1.84
C THR A 235 -15.03 -7.74 1.05
N ARG A 236 -14.40 -6.55 1.14
CA ARG A 236 -13.13 -6.25 0.49
C ARG A 236 -12.04 -7.22 0.93
N SER A 237 -11.42 -7.90 -0.03
CA SER A 237 -10.28 -8.78 0.23
C SER A 237 -8.95 -8.02 0.19
N ARG A 238 -8.02 -8.42 1.05
CA ARG A 238 -6.63 -7.92 1.02
C ARG A 238 -5.80 -8.61 -0.04
N SER A 239 -6.03 -9.91 -0.27
CA SER A 239 -5.43 -10.70 -1.36
C SER A 239 -6.49 -11.47 -2.11
N GLN A 240 -6.31 -11.74 -3.43
CA GLN A 240 -7.29 -12.46 -4.24
C GLN A 240 -7.17 -13.98 -4.10
N LYS A 241 -5.95 -14.49 -3.95
CA LYS A 241 -5.69 -15.92 -3.97
C LYS A 241 -4.42 -16.27 -3.22
N THR A 242 -4.34 -17.50 -2.74
CA THR A 242 -3.10 -18.09 -2.24
C THR A 242 -2.60 -19.16 -3.20
N MET A 243 -1.30 -19.12 -3.51
CA MET A 243 -0.63 -20.10 -4.34
C MET A 243 0.49 -20.81 -3.57
N CYS A 244 0.67 -22.09 -3.85
CA CYS A 244 1.67 -22.95 -3.25
C CYS A 244 1.80 -24.24 -4.04
N GLN A 245 3.00 -24.74 -4.21
CA GLN A 245 3.22 -26.17 -4.47
C GLN A 245 3.63 -26.83 -3.16
N ASN A 246 2.81 -27.68 -2.62
CA ASN A 246 3.05 -28.34 -1.34
C ASN A 246 4.41 -29.06 -1.28
N ASP A 247 5.18 -28.82 -0.22
CA ASP A 247 6.39 -29.55 0.11
C ASP A 247 6.03 -30.88 0.82
N PRO A 248 6.23 -32.05 0.17
CA PRO A 248 5.89 -33.33 0.77
C PRO A 248 6.77 -33.69 1.98
N THR A 249 7.87 -32.97 2.20
CA THR A 249 8.74 -33.18 3.39
C THR A 249 8.22 -32.45 4.62
N GLY A 250 7.41 -31.40 4.44
CA GLY A 250 6.89 -30.53 5.48
C GLY A 250 7.93 -29.58 6.07
N LEU A 251 9.16 -29.51 5.52
CA LEU A 251 10.21 -28.65 6.05
C LEU A 251 10.00 -27.19 5.70
N LEU A 252 9.57 -26.90 4.45
CA LEU A 252 9.29 -25.56 3.98
C LEU A 252 7.79 -25.23 4.01
N GLY A 253 6.95 -26.24 3.71
CA GLY A 253 5.51 -26.11 3.50
C GLY A 253 5.19 -25.94 2.03
N CYS A 254 5.68 -24.91 1.37
CA CYS A 254 5.63 -24.76 -0.07
C CYS A 254 7.02 -24.93 -0.69
N LEU A 255 7.08 -25.57 -1.84
CA LEU A 255 8.33 -25.70 -2.60
C LEU A 255 8.78 -24.32 -3.12
N PRO A 256 10.10 -24.03 -3.12
CA PRO A 256 10.60 -22.70 -3.40
C PRO A 256 10.64 -22.30 -4.88
N ASP A 257 10.41 -23.27 -5.79
CA ASP A 257 10.70 -23.13 -7.23
C ASP A 257 9.47 -22.93 -8.10
N ARG A 258 8.24 -22.93 -7.53
CA ARG A 258 7.02 -22.82 -8.32
C ARG A 258 5.81 -22.37 -7.51
N LEU A 259 4.89 -21.70 -8.20
CA LEU A 259 3.56 -21.35 -7.70
C LEU A 259 2.52 -22.24 -8.42
N GLU A 260 1.72 -22.96 -7.64
CA GLU A 260 0.65 -23.82 -8.14
C GLU A 260 -0.61 -23.61 -7.28
N PHE A 261 -1.75 -24.07 -7.78
CA PHE A 261 -2.98 -24.10 -6.99
C PHE A 261 -3.05 -25.39 -6.16
N ASP A 262 -2.04 -25.62 -5.33
CA ASP A 262 -1.87 -26.83 -4.51
C ASP A 262 -1.54 -26.43 -3.05
N VAL A 263 -2.35 -25.54 -2.51
CA VAL A 263 -2.22 -25.06 -1.14
C VAL A 263 -2.37 -26.21 -0.15
N PRO A 264 -1.43 -26.42 0.79
CA PRO A 264 -1.59 -27.45 1.80
C PRO A 264 -2.74 -27.11 2.73
N ASN A 265 -3.21 -28.11 3.47
CA ASN A 265 -4.30 -28.00 4.45
C ASN A 265 -4.07 -26.77 5.37
N PRO A 266 -5.13 -25.99 5.62
CA PRO A 266 -5.13 -24.57 6.02
C PRO A 266 -4.79 -24.26 7.46
N SER A 267 -4.66 -25.20 8.32
CA SER A 267 -4.10 -24.82 9.61
C SER A 267 -2.73 -24.24 9.31
N SER A 268 -2.50 -23.00 9.72
CA SER A 268 -1.20 -22.36 9.56
C SER A 268 -0.11 -23.40 9.80
N GLN A 269 0.95 -23.38 9.02
CA GLN A 269 1.97 -24.42 9.16
C GLN A 269 2.50 -24.52 10.60
N LEU A 270 2.44 -23.45 11.38
CA LEU A 270 2.76 -23.53 12.79
C LEU A 270 1.81 -24.51 13.50
N SER A 271 0.51 -24.47 13.26
CA SER A 271 -0.42 -25.44 13.83
C SER A 271 -0.22 -26.83 13.23
N SER A 272 0.04 -26.97 11.94
CA SER A 272 0.31 -28.26 11.30
C SER A 272 1.70 -28.81 11.66
N ILE A 273 2.69 -27.99 11.95
CA ILE A 273 3.99 -28.46 12.45
C ILE A 273 3.91 -28.82 13.92
N LEU A 274 3.29 -28.02 14.76
CA LEU A 274 3.09 -28.34 16.18
C LEU A 274 2.18 -29.58 16.33
N SER A 275 1.24 -29.77 15.41
CA SER A 275 0.41 -30.98 15.31
C SER A 275 1.07 -32.09 14.48
N SER A 276 2.29 -31.92 13.99
CA SER A 276 2.94 -32.85 13.08
C SER A 276 3.21 -34.21 13.71
N THR A 277 3.24 -35.23 12.85
CA THR A 277 3.67 -36.59 13.23
C THR A 277 5.06 -36.62 13.86
N ALA A 278 5.87 -35.60 13.64
CA ALA A 278 7.20 -35.46 14.24
C ALA A 278 7.12 -35.06 15.73
N ILE A 279 6.16 -34.20 16.09
CA ILE A 279 6.03 -33.62 17.44
C ILE A 279 4.87 -34.27 18.20
N LEU A 280 3.69 -34.28 17.66
CA LEU A 280 2.48 -34.79 18.30
C LEU A 280 2.04 -36.14 17.74
N GLY A 281 2.51 -36.55 16.55
CA GLY A 281 2.30 -37.86 16.00
C GLY A 281 2.77 -39.00 16.90
N PRO A 282 3.95 -38.94 17.57
CA PRO A 282 4.33 -39.90 18.58
C PRO A 282 3.39 -39.96 19.78
N LEU A 283 2.65 -38.88 20.05
CA LEU A 283 1.61 -38.79 21.07
C LEU A 283 0.21 -39.16 20.51
N GLY A 284 0.08 -39.39 19.21
CA GLY A 284 -1.16 -39.71 18.50
C GLY A 284 -2.20 -38.60 18.54
N ILE A 285 -1.77 -37.35 18.65
CA ILE A 285 -2.67 -36.20 18.87
C ILE A 285 -3.22 -35.64 17.57
N PHE A 286 -2.54 -35.83 16.45
CA PHE A 286 -3.05 -35.52 15.11
C PHE A 286 -2.48 -36.49 14.09
N GLU A 287 -3.31 -37.00 13.20
CA GLU A 287 -2.85 -37.67 11.98
C GLU A 287 -2.57 -36.58 10.93
N LEU A 288 -1.33 -36.14 10.84
CA LEU A 288 -0.87 -35.49 9.63
C LEU A 288 -0.80 -36.52 8.50
N GLY A 289 -1.34 -36.17 7.45
CA GLY A 289 -1.20 -36.93 6.21
C GLY A 289 -2.49 -37.48 5.69
N ASN A 290 -3.62 -37.08 6.21
CA ASN A 290 -4.78 -37.13 5.36
C ASN A 290 -4.53 -36.08 4.26
N ASN A 291 -4.25 -36.60 3.05
CA ASN A 291 -4.21 -35.82 1.81
C ASN A 291 -5.61 -35.34 1.40
N ASP A 292 -6.57 -35.30 2.32
CA ASP A 292 -7.86 -34.69 2.13
C ASP A 292 -7.69 -33.17 2.14
N ARG A 293 -7.12 -32.71 1.05
CA ARG A 293 -7.00 -31.29 0.74
C ARG A 293 -8.39 -30.79 0.38
N SER A 294 -8.68 -29.58 0.82
CA SER A 294 -9.86 -28.91 0.29
C SER A 294 -9.67 -28.70 -1.22
N PRO A 295 -10.74 -28.67 -2.00
CA PRO A 295 -10.66 -28.27 -3.38
C PRO A 295 -9.97 -26.92 -3.50
N THR A 296 -8.90 -26.81 -4.30
CA THR A 296 -8.31 -25.52 -4.64
C THR A 296 -8.75 -25.18 -6.04
N PRO A 297 -9.65 -24.20 -6.23
CA PRO A 297 -10.05 -23.73 -7.55
C PRO A 297 -8.83 -23.28 -8.37
N GLN A 298 -8.82 -23.62 -9.67
CA GLN A 298 -7.66 -23.47 -10.56
C GLN A 298 -7.64 -22.13 -11.31
N ASP A 299 -8.35 -21.13 -10.82
CA ASP A 299 -8.46 -19.80 -11.36
C ASP A 299 -8.35 -18.74 -10.26
N PHE A 300 -8.18 -17.46 -10.62
CA PHE A 300 -8.01 -16.35 -9.68
C PHE A 300 -9.34 -15.75 -9.20
N ARG A 301 -10.48 -16.15 -9.78
CA ARG A 301 -11.80 -15.59 -9.46
C ARG A 301 -12.68 -16.51 -8.63
N THR A 302 -12.17 -17.66 -8.24
CA THR A 302 -12.86 -18.59 -7.38
C THR A 302 -11.97 -18.94 -6.18
N VAL A 303 -12.51 -18.85 -4.98
CA VAL A 303 -11.87 -19.29 -3.73
C VAL A 303 -12.70 -20.39 -3.06
N PHE A 304 -12.11 -21.07 -2.10
CA PHE A 304 -12.80 -22.09 -1.31
C PHE A 304 -12.40 -21.89 0.15
N ALA A 305 -13.04 -20.96 0.81
CA ALA A 305 -12.70 -20.48 2.15
C ALA A 305 -13.92 -20.59 3.08
N ASP A 306 -13.71 -20.95 4.34
CA ASP A 306 -14.77 -21.07 5.33
C ASP A 306 -15.14 -19.71 5.96
N ARG A 307 -14.37 -18.67 5.70
CA ARG A 307 -14.62 -17.30 6.16
C ARG A 307 -14.54 -16.32 5.00
N ASP A 308 -15.63 -15.59 4.80
CA ASP A 308 -15.62 -14.45 3.89
C ASP A 308 -14.88 -13.27 4.53
N PRO A 309 -14.22 -12.39 3.76
CA PRO A 309 -13.61 -11.17 4.26
C PRO A 309 -14.63 -10.26 4.95
N ASP A 310 -14.16 -9.53 5.96
CA ASP A 310 -14.87 -8.47 6.63
C ASP A 310 -13.93 -7.24 6.70
N TYR A 311 -14.41 -6.10 6.24
CA TYR A 311 -13.62 -4.88 6.12
C TYR A 311 -14.47 -3.68 6.50
N ASP A 312 -14.10 -3.05 7.60
CA ASP A 312 -14.69 -1.80 8.07
C ASP A 312 -13.61 -0.71 8.09
N ALA A 313 -13.92 0.46 7.55
CA ALA A 313 -13.02 1.60 7.59
C ALA A 313 -13.78 2.91 7.63
N ASP A 314 -13.30 3.85 8.45
CA ASP A 314 -13.82 5.21 8.46
C ASP A 314 -12.69 6.24 8.50
N GLU A 315 -12.98 7.43 7.98
CA GLU A 315 -12.07 8.57 7.99
C GLU A 315 -12.83 9.87 8.24
N THR A 316 -12.32 10.68 9.14
CA THR A 316 -12.66 12.10 9.26
C THR A 316 -11.45 12.94 8.87
N LEU A 317 -11.60 13.78 7.85
CA LEU A 317 -10.55 14.70 7.38
C LEU A 317 -11.03 16.15 7.46
N VAL A 318 -10.25 17.00 8.11
CA VAL A 318 -10.48 18.45 8.17
C VAL A 318 -9.27 19.16 7.59
N THR A 319 -9.49 20.06 6.63
CA THR A 319 -8.44 20.94 6.11
C THR A 319 -8.86 22.40 6.25
N LEU A 320 -7.94 23.23 6.73
CA LEU A 320 -8.11 24.68 6.84
C LEU A 320 -6.96 25.37 6.12
N GLU A 321 -7.30 26.21 5.16
CA GLU A 321 -6.33 27.06 4.47
C GLU A 321 -6.72 28.51 4.66
N ILE A 322 -5.76 29.34 5.08
CA ILE A 322 -5.89 30.79 5.19
C ILE A 322 -4.80 31.44 4.35
N SER A 323 -5.21 32.24 3.39
CA SER A 323 -4.30 33.05 2.57
C SER A 323 -4.55 34.51 2.84
N HIS A 324 -3.50 35.30 3.09
CA HIS A 324 -3.56 36.73 3.29
C HIS A 324 -2.54 37.45 2.41
N GLU A 325 -3.03 38.26 1.49
CA GLU A 325 -2.24 39.06 0.58
C GLU A 325 -1.82 40.37 1.24
N LEU A 326 -0.54 40.60 1.30
CA LEU A 326 0.08 41.88 1.61
C LEU A 326 0.63 42.50 0.33
N ASP A 327 1.01 43.79 0.33
CA ASP A 327 1.43 44.51 -0.89
C ASP A 327 2.43 43.73 -1.80
N LYS A 328 3.38 43.02 -1.18
CA LYS A 328 4.41 42.23 -1.90
C LYS A 328 4.70 40.89 -1.25
N HIS A 329 3.79 40.42 -0.47
CA HIS A 329 3.95 39.12 0.20
C HIS A 329 2.59 38.45 0.33
N THR A 330 2.58 37.11 0.29
CA THR A 330 1.45 36.29 0.68
C THR A 330 1.80 35.51 1.93
N LEU A 331 0.94 35.56 2.93
CA LEU A 331 1.01 34.71 4.10
C LEU A 331 0.02 33.57 3.90
N ALA A 332 0.46 32.33 4.10
CA ALA A 332 -0.41 31.17 4.06
C ALA A 332 -0.29 30.37 5.37
N LEU A 333 -1.43 29.89 5.84
CA LEU A 333 -1.52 28.93 6.93
C LEU A 333 -2.36 27.76 6.44
N VAL A 334 -1.80 26.55 6.51
CA VAL A 334 -2.49 25.29 6.22
C VAL A 334 -2.52 24.47 7.50
N ALA A 335 -3.69 23.99 7.89
CA ALA A 335 -3.83 23.12 9.05
C ALA A 335 -4.71 21.91 8.69
N GLY A 336 -4.35 20.75 9.22
CA GLY A 336 -5.03 19.49 8.98
C GLY A 336 -5.32 18.74 10.26
N TYR A 337 -6.42 18.01 10.24
CA TYR A 337 -6.76 16.97 11.19
C TYR A 337 -7.26 15.76 10.43
N GLN A 338 -6.75 14.59 10.77
CA GLN A 338 -7.21 13.31 10.24
C GLN A 338 -7.41 12.33 11.40
N ASP A 339 -8.48 11.58 11.34
CA ASP A 339 -8.81 10.48 12.23
C ASP A 339 -9.25 9.32 11.34
N THR A 340 -8.59 8.15 11.46
CA THR A 340 -8.88 6.98 10.65
C THR A 340 -8.95 5.74 11.51
N SER A 341 -9.92 4.86 11.21
CA SER A 341 -10.01 3.52 11.77
C SER A 341 -10.14 2.50 10.64
N VAL A 342 -9.45 1.37 10.76
CA VAL A 342 -9.56 0.24 9.83
C VAL A 342 -9.57 -1.05 10.62
N ASP A 343 -10.58 -1.89 10.42
CA ASP A 343 -10.65 -3.28 10.87
C ASP A 343 -10.83 -4.19 9.65
N SER A 344 -9.96 -5.19 9.51
CA SER A 344 -10.01 -6.09 8.37
C SER A 344 -9.71 -7.52 8.80
N GLN A 345 -10.58 -8.43 8.41
CA GLN A 345 -10.42 -9.87 8.60
C GLN A 345 -10.52 -10.59 7.27
N GLN A 346 -9.75 -11.67 7.10
CA GLN A 346 -9.92 -12.58 5.96
C GLN A 346 -9.39 -13.97 6.29
N ASP A 347 -9.86 -14.98 5.57
CA ASP A 347 -9.26 -16.32 5.60
C ASP A 347 -7.76 -16.23 5.27
N TYR A 348 -6.92 -16.83 6.12
CA TYR A 348 -5.46 -16.65 6.05
C TYR A 348 -4.83 -17.29 4.80
N GLN A 349 -5.45 -18.36 4.27
CA GLN A 349 -4.90 -19.14 3.15
C GLN A 349 -5.92 -19.39 2.03
N TRP A 350 -7.11 -18.81 2.10
CA TRP A 350 -8.20 -19.08 1.14
C TRP A 350 -8.50 -20.57 0.98
N ASN A 351 -8.64 -21.29 2.10
CA ASN A 351 -8.73 -22.74 2.09
C ASN A 351 -9.50 -23.25 3.31
N VAL A 352 -10.21 -24.36 3.18
CA VAL A 352 -10.99 -25.00 4.24
C VAL A 352 -10.24 -26.19 4.82
N GLY A 353 -10.09 -26.23 6.13
CA GLY A 353 -9.43 -27.32 6.82
C GLY A 353 -10.21 -28.62 6.83
N ALA A 354 -9.47 -29.73 6.77
CA ALA A 354 -10.06 -31.04 7.00
C ALA A 354 -10.52 -31.17 8.47
N PRO A 355 -11.66 -31.81 8.73
CA PRO A 355 -12.06 -32.14 10.08
C PRO A 355 -10.98 -32.95 10.81
N THR A 356 -10.68 -32.57 12.06
CA THR A 356 -9.69 -33.26 12.89
C THR A 356 -10.40 -33.97 14.01
N GLU A 357 -10.12 -35.28 14.19
CA GLU A 357 -10.62 -36.07 15.33
C GLU A 357 -9.58 -36.06 16.46
N LEU A 358 -10.03 -35.84 17.68
CA LEU A 358 -9.16 -35.99 18.85
C LEU A 358 -8.70 -37.44 18.99
N PRO A 359 -7.40 -37.68 19.21
CA PRO A 359 -6.85 -39.03 19.25
C PRO A 359 -7.44 -39.86 20.40
N ALA A 360 -7.50 -41.17 20.21
CA ALA A 360 -8.04 -42.12 21.18
C ALA A 360 -7.33 -42.12 22.56
N LEU A 361 -6.11 -41.55 22.61
CA LEU A 361 -5.36 -41.37 23.87
C LEU A 361 -5.70 -40.09 24.61
N PHE A 362 -6.31 -39.10 23.98
CA PHE A 362 -6.62 -37.81 24.59
C PHE A 362 -7.51 -37.93 25.84
N PRO A 363 -8.62 -38.73 25.82
CA PRO A 363 -9.44 -38.94 27.02
C PRO A 363 -8.69 -39.61 28.18
N LEU A 364 -7.63 -40.34 27.88
CA LEU A 364 -6.82 -40.98 28.93
C LEU A 364 -5.77 -40.05 29.54
N LEU A 365 -5.23 -39.12 28.77
CA LEU A 365 -4.23 -38.17 29.21
C LEU A 365 -4.86 -36.94 29.86
N TYR A 366 -6.01 -36.53 29.37
CA TYR A 366 -6.71 -35.31 29.78
C TYR A 366 -8.21 -35.54 29.95
N PRO A 367 -8.64 -36.38 30.95
CA PRO A 367 -10.04 -36.80 31.09
C PRO A 367 -10.98 -35.63 31.40
N GLN A 368 -10.58 -34.62 32.18
CA GLN A 368 -11.46 -33.50 32.52
C GLN A 368 -11.57 -32.51 31.35
N THR A 369 -10.50 -32.28 30.64
CA THR A 369 -10.50 -31.44 29.41
C THR A 369 -11.34 -32.11 28.34
N TYR A 370 -11.20 -33.42 28.14
CA TYR A 370 -12.01 -34.21 27.22
C TYR A 370 -13.51 -34.15 27.54
N GLU A 371 -13.86 -34.31 28.82
CA GLU A 371 -15.26 -34.21 29.29
C GLU A 371 -15.82 -32.79 29.04
N ALA A 372 -15.04 -31.76 29.31
CA ALA A 372 -15.44 -30.38 29.04
C ALA A 372 -15.65 -30.11 27.53
N LEU A 373 -14.76 -30.60 26.67
CA LEU A 373 -14.89 -30.47 25.22
C LEU A 373 -16.16 -31.15 24.65
N TYR A 374 -16.58 -32.27 25.26
CA TYR A 374 -17.77 -33.03 24.83
C TYR A 374 -19.09 -32.48 25.37
N THR A 375 -19.08 -31.76 26.49
CA THR A 375 -20.32 -31.32 27.16
C THR A 375 -20.67 -29.88 26.91
N GLU A 376 -19.73 -29.01 26.89
CA GLU A 376 -19.94 -27.56 26.80
C GLU A 376 -19.02 -26.85 25.77
N GLY A 377 -18.08 -27.61 25.18
CA GLY A 377 -16.93 -27.04 24.53
C GLY A 377 -15.99 -26.35 25.52
N PHE A 378 -14.72 -26.21 25.14
CA PHE A 378 -13.72 -25.62 26.01
C PHE A 378 -13.62 -24.10 25.74
N PRO A 379 -13.93 -23.23 26.71
CA PRO A 379 -13.83 -21.78 26.45
C PRO A 379 -12.37 -21.38 26.33
N ILE A 380 -12.01 -20.90 25.17
CA ILE A 380 -10.72 -20.31 24.89
C ILE A 380 -10.94 -18.82 24.56
N SER A 381 -10.17 -17.94 25.17
CA SER A 381 -10.32 -16.52 24.92
C SER A 381 -9.69 -16.15 23.58
N ALA A 382 -10.44 -15.44 22.76
CA ALA A 382 -9.92 -14.72 21.62
C ALA A 382 -9.70 -13.23 21.94
N PRO A 383 -9.02 -12.46 21.09
CA PRO A 383 -8.75 -11.04 21.36
C PRO A 383 -10.00 -10.21 21.53
N SER A 384 -11.08 -10.51 20.86
CA SER A 384 -12.32 -9.79 21.10
C SER A 384 -12.94 -10.19 22.43
N ALA A 385 -13.37 -9.21 23.22
CA ALA A 385 -13.93 -9.41 24.56
C ALA A 385 -15.17 -10.33 24.62
N ASN A 386 -15.74 -10.68 23.47
CA ASN A 386 -16.97 -11.44 23.33
C ASN A 386 -16.79 -12.84 22.74
N SER A 387 -15.56 -13.24 22.43
CA SER A 387 -15.31 -14.52 21.79
C SER A 387 -14.49 -15.45 22.68
N THR A 388 -14.77 -16.74 22.57
CA THR A 388 -14.06 -17.84 23.23
C THR A 388 -13.46 -18.73 22.14
N GLY A 389 -12.23 -19.18 22.33
CA GLY A 389 -11.46 -19.86 21.30
C GLY A 389 -10.69 -18.92 20.39
N SER A 390 -9.72 -19.42 19.62
CA SER A 390 -8.90 -18.61 18.71
C SER A 390 -9.72 -17.98 17.58
N ILE A 391 -10.84 -18.59 17.25
CA ILE A 391 -11.75 -18.17 16.19
C ILE A 391 -13.14 -17.79 16.69
N GLY A 392 -13.27 -17.49 17.99
CA GLY A 392 -14.55 -17.04 18.55
C GLY A 392 -15.56 -18.15 18.80
N GLY A 393 -15.18 -19.22 19.45
CA GLY A 393 -16.07 -20.34 19.75
C GLY A 393 -15.61 -21.20 20.89
N HIS A 394 -15.97 -22.45 20.82
CA HIS A 394 -15.51 -23.49 21.73
C HIS A 394 -14.70 -24.51 20.93
N ILE A 395 -13.67 -25.08 21.54
CA ILE A 395 -13.01 -26.27 20.97
C ILE A 395 -13.97 -27.44 21.12
N ASP A 396 -14.38 -28.01 19.99
CA ASP A 396 -15.18 -29.21 19.95
C ASP A 396 -14.32 -30.47 19.90
N ALA A 397 -14.75 -31.54 20.56
CA ALA A 397 -14.00 -32.79 20.62
C ALA A 397 -14.14 -33.67 19.37
N VAL A 398 -15.08 -33.37 18.47
CA VAL A 398 -15.44 -34.20 17.32
C VAL A 398 -15.58 -33.38 16.06
N ASN A 399 -14.87 -33.78 14.99
CA ASN A 399 -15.02 -33.27 13.61
C ASN A 399 -14.92 -31.76 13.51
N VAL A 400 -13.97 -31.15 14.21
CA VAL A 400 -13.74 -29.72 14.07
C VAL A 400 -12.95 -29.49 12.78
N GLY A 401 -13.51 -28.71 11.86
CA GLY A 401 -12.76 -28.13 10.76
C GLY A 401 -11.61 -27.28 11.34
N GLN A 402 -10.47 -27.33 10.71
CA GLN A 402 -9.39 -26.41 11.07
C GLN A 402 -9.62 -25.11 10.29
N GLU A 403 -9.95 -24.06 11.01
CA GLU A 403 -10.08 -22.71 10.46
C GLU A 403 -8.82 -21.90 10.76
N SER A 404 -8.48 -20.99 9.87
CA SER A 404 -7.46 -19.97 10.11
C SER A 404 -7.85 -18.68 9.43
N TYR A 405 -7.69 -17.56 10.13
CA TYR A 405 -7.87 -16.23 9.56
C TYR A 405 -6.87 -15.26 10.19
N ASP A 406 -6.67 -14.14 9.53
CA ASP A 406 -5.92 -13.05 10.11
C ASP A 406 -6.80 -11.80 10.22
N GLN A 407 -6.45 -10.96 11.17
CA GLN A 407 -7.09 -9.68 11.44
C GLN A 407 -6.03 -8.60 11.52
N SER A 408 -6.30 -7.47 10.89
CA SER A 408 -5.43 -6.28 10.93
C SER A 408 -6.28 -5.06 11.25
N ASN A 409 -5.99 -4.42 12.39
CA ASN A 409 -6.68 -3.23 12.86
C ASN A 409 -5.69 -2.10 12.98
N GLN A 410 -6.11 -0.90 12.64
CA GLN A 410 -5.33 0.31 12.86
C GLN A 410 -6.25 1.48 13.15
N ASP A 411 -5.92 2.20 14.21
CA ASP A 411 -6.47 3.51 14.52
C ASP A 411 -5.35 4.55 14.40
N SER A 412 -5.64 5.73 13.86
CA SER A 412 -4.63 6.80 13.72
C SER A 412 -5.28 8.17 13.81
N GLU A 413 -4.72 9.02 14.67
CA GLU A 413 -5.07 10.43 14.79
C GLU A 413 -3.89 11.31 14.40
N GLN A 414 -4.11 12.32 13.56
CA GLN A 414 -3.06 13.20 13.05
C GLN A 414 -3.47 14.65 13.11
N TYR A 415 -2.55 15.51 13.55
CA TYR A 415 -2.63 16.96 13.44
C TYR A 415 -1.43 17.50 12.65
N SER A 416 -1.66 18.48 11.78
CA SER A 416 -0.57 19.17 11.10
C SER A 416 -0.83 20.65 10.94
N VAL A 417 0.23 21.47 10.98
CA VAL A 417 0.17 22.92 10.72
C VAL A 417 1.39 23.34 9.93
N GLU A 418 1.16 24.03 8.83
CA GLU A 418 2.19 24.69 8.04
C GLU A 418 1.90 26.19 7.95
N ALA A 419 2.88 27.03 8.26
CA ALA A 419 2.82 28.48 8.08
C ALA A 419 3.93 28.93 7.13
N ARG A 420 3.60 29.72 6.11
CA ARG A 420 4.56 30.19 5.13
C ARG A 420 4.35 31.65 4.73
N ILE A 421 5.43 32.29 4.36
CA ILE A 421 5.47 33.59 3.71
C ILE A 421 6.19 33.48 2.38
N GLN A 422 5.61 34.05 1.34
CA GLN A 422 6.23 34.15 0.03
C GLN A 422 6.25 35.60 -0.44
N SER A 423 7.29 35.96 -1.17
CA SER A 423 7.41 37.30 -1.77
C SER A 423 6.90 37.30 -3.22
N ASP A 424 6.44 38.46 -3.64
CA ASP A 424 6.09 38.80 -5.03
C ASP A 424 6.71 40.13 -5.42
N TYR A 425 8.07 40.14 -5.61
CA TYR A 425 8.81 41.32 -5.98
C TYR A 425 8.95 41.42 -7.48
N GLU A 426 8.86 42.63 -8.03
CA GLU A 426 9.13 42.93 -9.44
C GLU A 426 10.60 42.74 -9.86
N GLY A 427 11.50 42.50 -8.91
CA GLY A 427 12.94 42.35 -9.17
C GLY A 427 13.33 40.89 -9.38
N PRO A 428 14.62 40.61 -9.67
CA PRO A 428 15.10 39.26 -9.99
C PRO A 428 15.12 38.33 -8.79
N PHE A 429 14.75 38.76 -7.62
CA PHE A 429 14.81 38.00 -6.37
C PHE A 429 13.42 37.79 -5.76
N ASN A 430 13.05 36.55 -5.52
CA ASN A 430 11.90 36.18 -4.73
C ASN A 430 12.26 35.09 -3.74
N PHE A 431 11.42 34.83 -2.74
CA PHE A 431 11.64 33.81 -1.74
C PHE A 431 10.32 33.21 -1.22
N LEU A 432 10.42 32.01 -0.69
CA LEU A 432 9.44 31.34 0.15
C LEU A 432 10.16 30.92 1.45
N LEU A 433 9.52 31.11 2.60
CA LEU A 433 9.99 30.64 3.89
C LEU A 433 8.81 30.04 4.65
N GLY A 434 8.99 28.86 5.24
CA GLY A 434 7.94 28.14 5.98
C GLY A 434 8.45 27.45 7.24
N ALA A 435 7.48 27.12 8.09
CA ALA A 435 7.64 26.27 9.25
C ALA A 435 6.50 25.27 9.28
N PHE A 436 6.79 24.05 9.71
CA PHE A 436 5.89 22.92 9.74
C PHE A 436 5.95 22.19 11.08
N TYR A 437 4.79 21.74 11.54
CA TYR A 437 4.63 20.85 12.69
C TYR A 437 3.59 19.78 12.35
N MET A 438 3.84 18.56 12.78
CA MET A 438 2.93 17.44 12.68
C MET A 438 3.09 16.56 13.92
N ASP A 439 1.99 16.00 14.34
CA ASP A 439 1.85 15.07 15.45
C ASP A 439 0.91 13.95 15.01
N VAL A 440 1.32 12.71 15.20
CA VAL A 440 0.57 11.50 14.81
C VAL A 440 0.62 10.50 15.94
N ASP A 441 -0.53 10.01 16.32
CA ASP A 441 -0.74 8.91 17.24
C ASP A 441 -1.33 7.73 16.47
N LEU A 442 -0.76 6.54 16.61
CA LEU A 442 -1.14 5.35 15.85
C LEU A 442 -1.10 4.09 16.71
N ASP A 443 -2.24 3.43 16.77
CA ASP A 443 -2.39 2.07 17.29
C ASP A 443 -2.50 1.07 16.14
N ASN A 444 -1.78 -0.05 16.23
CA ASN A 444 -1.84 -1.11 15.23
C ASN A 444 -1.86 -2.49 15.89
N GLN A 445 -2.76 -3.35 15.42
CA GLN A 445 -2.88 -4.72 15.90
C GLN A 445 -2.99 -5.67 14.71
N TYR A 446 -2.12 -6.66 14.69
CA TYR A 446 -2.18 -7.77 13.74
C TYR A 446 -2.26 -9.11 14.45
N TRP A 447 -3.21 -9.93 14.02
CA TRP A 447 -3.51 -11.23 14.62
C TRP A 447 -3.53 -12.30 13.55
N VAL A 448 -2.98 -13.48 13.87
CA VAL A 448 -3.22 -14.71 13.11
C VAL A 448 -3.86 -15.73 14.03
N PHE A 449 -5.04 -16.17 13.67
CA PHE A 449 -5.83 -17.16 14.37
C PHE A 449 -5.79 -18.48 13.62
N ALA A 450 -5.63 -19.56 14.35
CA ALA A 450 -5.75 -20.90 13.80
C ALA A 450 -6.27 -21.86 14.88
N SER A 451 -7.36 -22.55 14.58
CA SER A 451 -7.98 -23.51 15.53
C SER A 451 -7.05 -24.66 15.92
N GLY A 452 -6.06 -24.97 15.08
CA GLY A 452 -5.00 -25.93 15.44
C GLY A 452 -4.17 -25.52 16.65
N PHE A 453 -4.00 -24.23 16.91
CA PHE A 453 -3.32 -23.72 18.09
C PHE A 453 -4.10 -24.01 19.38
N ASP A 454 -5.40 -24.07 19.32
CA ASP A 454 -6.26 -24.36 20.48
C ASP A 454 -5.95 -25.73 21.05
N TYR A 455 -5.82 -26.72 20.18
CA TYR A 455 -5.46 -28.09 20.60
C TYR A 455 -4.03 -28.16 21.13
N PHE A 456 -3.10 -27.42 20.48
CA PHE A 456 -1.74 -27.34 20.98
C PHE A 456 -1.67 -26.73 22.38
N SER A 457 -2.41 -25.66 22.64
CA SER A 457 -2.47 -24.98 23.94
C SER A 457 -2.99 -25.92 25.05
N VAL A 458 -4.02 -26.69 24.75
CA VAL A 458 -4.55 -27.70 25.69
C VAL A 458 -3.49 -28.76 26.03
N VAL A 459 -2.72 -29.20 25.04
CA VAL A 459 -1.66 -30.20 25.22
C VAL A 459 -0.42 -29.59 25.91
N ALA A 460 -0.02 -28.39 25.51
CA ALA A 460 1.17 -27.72 26.07
C ALA A 460 0.99 -27.33 27.53
N SER A 461 -0.25 -27.02 27.96
CA SER A 461 -0.54 -26.68 29.35
C SER A 461 -0.29 -27.86 30.32
N GLN A 462 -0.23 -29.08 29.83
CA GLN A 462 -0.01 -30.32 30.61
C GLN A 462 -0.89 -30.44 31.86
N GLN A 463 -1.98 -29.66 31.94
CA GLN A 463 -2.88 -29.63 33.09
C GLN A 463 -4.27 -30.05 32.66
N ASP A 464 -4.75 -31.16 33.22
CA ASP A 464 -6.09 -31.64 32.99
C ASP A 464 -7.14 -30.69 33.63
N GLY A 465 -8.08 -30.21 32.85
CA GLY A 465 -9.10 -29.24 33.26
C GLY A 465 -8.65 -27.79 33.32
N ALA A 466 -7.42 -27.51 32.95
CA ALA A 466 -6.87 -26.15 32.87
C ALA A 466 -6.55 -25.72 31.43
N GLY A 467 -7.47 -25.95 30.53
CA GLY A 467 -7.31 -25.42 29.18
C GLY A 467 -7.23 -23.91 29.24
N ARG A 468 -6.11 -23.42 28.95
CA ARG A 468 -5.86 -22.00 28.80
C ARG A 468 -5.57 -21.73 27.35
N VAL A 469 -6.52 -21.02 26.73
CA VAL A 469 -6.15 -19.96 25.88
C VAL A 469 -5.47 -20.37 24.58
N SER A 470 -6.10 -20.09 23.51
CA SER A 470 -5.59 -20.22 22.20
C SER A 470 -4.27 -19.48 22.05
N PRO A 471 -3.16 -20.14 21.75
CA PRO A 471 -2.03 -19.43 21.23
C PRO A 471 -2.40 -18.89 19.86
N MET A 472 -2.26 -17.59 19.69
CA MET A 472 -2.39 -16.90 18.46
C MET A 472 -1.16 -16.03 18.26
N PHE A 473 -0.78 -15.81 17.01
CA PHE A 473 0.22 -14.81 16.75
C PHE A 473 -0.42 -13.43 16.90
N ASN A 474 0.27 -12.56 17.61
CA ASN A 474 -0.12 -11.17 17.73
C ASN A 474 1.12 -10.28 17.62
N ASN A 475 1.00 -9.25 16.79
CA ASN A 475 1.91 -8.13 16.74
C ASN A 475 1.08 -6.89 17.05
N THR A 476 1.31 -6.30 18.24
CA THR A 476 0.57 -5.14 18.70
C THR A 476 1.55 -3.99 18.89
N THR A 477 1.24 -2.86 18.30
CA THR A 477 1.78 -1.56 18.65
C THR A 477 0.68 -0.87 19.43
N ASP A 478 0.86 -0.77 20.75
CA ASP A 478 -0.16 -0.19 21.65
C ASP A 478 -0.13 1.35 21.63
N ASP A 479 0.99 1.93 21.17
CA ASP A 479 1.21 3.37 21.06
C ASP A 479 2.39 3.62 20.11
N TYR A 480 2.21 4.46 19.10
CA TYR A 480 3.26 4.90 18.21
C TYR A 480 3.07 6.36 17.86
N ASP A 481 3.87 7.18 18.52
CA ASP A 481 3.87 8.62 18.33
C ASP A 481 4.92 9.07 17.31
N ILE A 482 4.56 10.03 16.45
CA ILE A 482 5.47 10.73 15.56
C ILE A 482 5.30 12.22 15.76
N GLU A 483 6.33 12.89 16.27
CA GLU A 483 6.40 14.35 16.26
C GLU A 483 7.39 14.82 15.19
N SER A 484 6.92 15.61 14.21
CA SER A 484 7.75 16.14 13.14
C SER A 484 7.75 17.67 13.11
N THR A 485 8.90 18.29 13.28
CA THR A 485 9.08 19.75 13.21
C THR A 485 10.06 20.12 12.12
N ALA A 486 9.74 21.10 11.29
CA ALA A 486 10.67 21.56 10.25
C ALA A 486 10.63 23.07 10.00
N ILE A 487 11.76 23.58 9.52
CA ILE A 487 11.87 24.89 8.88
C ILE A 487 12.39 24.70 7.46
N PHE A 488 11.80 25.40 6.50
CA PHE A 488 12.17 25.28 5.11
C PHE A 488 12.06 26.60 4.36
N GLY A 489 12.71 26.66 3.21
CA GLY A 489 12.56 27.83 2.36
C GLY A 489 13.25 27.67 1.03
N GLU A 490 12.88 28.54 0.11
CA GLU A 490 13.43 28.63 -1.24
C GLU A 490 13.76 30.06 -1.62
N ILE A 491 14.78 30.20 -2.41
CA ILE A 491 15.18 31.45 -3.05
C ILE A 491 15.06 31.26 -4.56
N TYR A 492 14.38 32.18 -5.19
CA TYR A 492 14.22 32.26 -6.65
C TYR A 492 14.99 33.45 -7.16
N TYR A 493 15.93 33.22 -8.06
CA TYR A 493 16.77 34.29 -8.59
C TYR A 493 16.84 34.25 -10.12
N GLU A 494 16.28 35.24 -10.76
CA GLU A 494 16.36 35.43 -12.23
C GLU A 494 17.76 35.93 -12.59
N LEU A 495 18.59 35.00 -13.10
CA LEU A 495 19.95 35.35 -13.58
C LEU A 495 19.90 36.22 -14.84
N THR A 496 18.91 35.96 -15.69
CA THR A 496 18.53 36.73 -16.88
C THR A 496 17.01 36.65 -17.05
N ASP A 497 16.43 37.37 -18.00
CA ASP A 497 14.99 37.30 -18.30
C ASP A 497 14.50 35.89 -18.70
N THR A 498 15.42 34.99 -19.02
CA THR A 498 15.09 33.60 -19.48
C THR A 498 15.74 32.49 -18.64
N LEU A 499 16.56 32.83 -17.65
CA LEU A 499 17.32 31.88 -16.86
C LEU A 499 17.08 32.15 -15.38
N LYS A 500 16.46 31.19 -14.67
CA LYS A 500 16.15 31.28 -13.25
C LYS A 500 16.90 30.20 -12.46
N LEU A 501 17.41 30.55 -11.30
CA LEU A 501 18.02 29.67 -10.32
C LEU A 501 17.11 29.57 -9.09
N THR A 502 16.76 28.35 -8.73
CA THR A 502 16.05 28.05 -7.48
C THR A 502 16.98 27.30 -6.52
N LEU A 503 17.06 27.79 -5.28
CA LEU A 503 17.81 27.15 -4.19
C LEU A 503 16.86 26.90 -3.03
N GLY A 504 16.64 25.64 -2.68
CA GLY A 504 15.78 25.23 -1.59
C GLY A 504 16.53 24.44 -0.52
N ALA A 505 16.14 24.61 0.73
CA ALA A 505 16.63 23.83 1.86
C ALA A 505 15.53 23.63 2.92
N ARG A 506 15.56 22.49 3.57
CA ARG A 506 14.72 22.14 4.73
C ARG A 506 15.54 21.44 5.78
N TYR A 507 15.29 21.76 7.03
CA TYR A 507 15.78 21.04 8.20
C TYR A 507 14.60 20.44 8.94
N THR A 508 14.60 19.13 9.09
CA THR A 508 13.53 18.38 9.75
C THR A 508 14.08 17.70 11.00
N ILE A 509 13.29 17.68 12.05
CA ILE A 509 13.49 16.90 13.27
C ILE A 509 12.27 15.99 13.40
N ASP A 510 12.51 14.68 13.38
CA ASP A 510 11.50 13.65 13.59
C ASP A 510 11.82 12.92 14.88
N GLU A 511 10.92 12.98 15.86
CA GLU A 511 10.96 12.21 17.09
C GLU A 511 9.91 11.10 16.98
N LYS A 512 10.26 9.86 17.34
CA LYS A 512 9.36 8.70 17.30
C LYS A 512 9.49 7.92 18.60
N ASP A 513 8.35 7.65 19.20
CA ASP A 513 8.20 6.80 20.38
C ASP A 513 7.36 5.57 20.04
N ILE A 514 7.68 4.39 20.59
CA ILE A 514 6.94 3.17 20.33
C ILE A 514 6.75 2.35 21.61
N GLU A 515 5.50 1.90 21.81
CA GLU A 515 5.17 0.86 22.78
C GLU A 515 4.59 -0.33 22.03
N ASP A 516 5.38 -1.42 21.90
CA ASP A 516 4.98 -2.57 21.11
C ASP A 516 5.32 -3.91 21.77
N ARG A 517 4.68 -4.96 21.27
CA ARG A 517 4.96 -6.34 21.66
C ARG A 517 4.59 -7.31 20.56
N GLN A 518 5.37 -8.37 20.49
CA GLN A 518 5.10 -9.49 19.58
C GLN A 518 5.07 -10.79 20.39
N LEU A 519 3.99 -11.51 20.29
CA LEU A 519 3.76 -12.67 21.13
C LEU A 519 3.08 -13.80 20.37
N LEU A 520 3.50 -15.01 20.66
CA LEU A 520 2.66 -16.18 20.48
C LEU A 520 1.80 -16.28 21.75
N LEU A 521 0.53 -15.90 21.66
CA LEU A 521 -0.21 -15.42 22.80
C LEU A 521 -1.06 -16.41 23.53
N ASN A 522 -1.14 -16.10 24.82
CA ASN A 522 -2.22 -16.48 25.71
C ASN A 522 -2.85 -15.23 26.34
N ARG A 523 -4.15 -15.09 26.28
CA ARG A 523 -4.91 -14.10 27.05
C ARG A 523 -5.62 -14.77 28.20
N ASP A 524 -5.56 -14.20 29.42
CA ASP A 524 -6.35 -14.69 30.54
C ASP A 524 -7.86 -14.46 30.23
N PRO A 525 -8.71 -15.51 30.25
CA PRO A 525 -10.09 -15.38 29.86
C PRO A 525 -10.95 -14.50 30.81
N VAL A 526 -10.45 -14.20 32.00
CA VAL A 526 -11.18 -13.44 33.03
C VAL A 526 -10.65 -12.00 33.09
N THR A 527 -9.32 -11.85 33.18
CA THR A 527 -8.69 -10.53 33.31
C THR A 527 -8.40 -9.86 31.98
N GLN A 528 -8.43 -10.62 30.88
CA GLN A 528 -8.02 -10.21 29.54
C GLN A 528 -6.53 -9.78 29.46
N GLU A 529 -5.75 -10.05 30.50
CA GLU A 529 -4.32 -9.79 30.49
C GLU A 529 -3.61 -10.73 29.52
N ILE A 530 -2.64 -10.20 28.82
CA ILE A 530 -1.79 -10.93 27.89
C ILE A 530 -0.76 -11.71 28.70
N LEU A 531 -0.73 -13.00 28.49
CA LEU A 531 0.11 -13.91 29.25
C LEU A 531 0.93 -14.73 28.27
N VAL A 532 2.24 -14.83 28.46
CA VAL A 532 3.07 -15.82 27.76
C VAL A 532 3.18 -17.08 28.62
N GLN A 533 2.86 -18.20 28.02
CA GLN A 533 3.12 -19.48 28.65
C GLN A 533 4.42 -20.04 28.06
N GLU A 534 5.51 -19.93 28.83
CA GLU A 534 6.69 -20.71 28.51
C GLU A 534 6.36 -22.21 28.67
N LEU A 535 6.78 -23.01 27.69
CA LEU A 535 6.67 -24.47 27.76
C LEU A 535 7.32 -24.98 29.04
N GLY A 536 6.47 -25.48 29.95
CA GLY A 536 6.92 -26.02 31.25
C GLY A 536 6.85 -25.06 32.45
N ALA A 537 6.36 -23.86 32.30
CA ALA A 537 6.06 -22.96 33.41
C ALA A 537 4.72 -23.29 34.06
N ASP A 538 4.68 -23.30 35.40
CA ASP A 538 3.48 -23.63 36.19
C ASP A 538 2.41 -22.51 36.12
N LEU A 539 2.77 -21.30 35.71
CA LEU A 539 1.90 -20.13 35.60
C LEU A 539 2.32 -19.25 34.43
N PRO A 540 1.36 -18.67 33.72
CA PRO A 540 1.62 -17.67 32.70
C PRO A 540 2.29 -16.42 33.29
N ILE A 541 3.21 -15.82 32.52
CA ILE A 541 3.98 -14.63 32.93
C ILE A 541 3.47 -13.44 32.10
N PRO A 542 3.10 -12.32 32.72
CA PRO A 542 2.84 -11.09 31.99
C PRO A 542 4.09 -10.64 31.24
N VAL A 543 3.97 -10.35 29.93
CA VAL A 543 5.04 -9.76 29.13
C VAL A 543 4.75 -8.29 28.96
N PRO A 544 5.57 -7.42 29.57
CA PRO A 544 5.44 -6.00 29.37
C PRO A 544 5.75 -5.66 27.91
N PRO A 545 5.14 -4.62 27.33
CA PRO A 545 5.54 -4.12 26.05
C PRO A 545 7.01 -3.63 26.08
N ARG A 546 7.66 -3.59 24.93
CA ARG A 546 8.88 -2.84 24.73
C ARG A 546 8.49 -1.37 24.60
N VAL A 547 9.26 -0.49 25.24
CA VAL A 547 9.20 0.96 25.06
C VAL A 547 10.53 1.40 24.51
N ASP A 548 10.54 2.10 23.38
CA ASP A 548 11.75 2.58 22.71
C ASP A 548 11.49 3.95 22.12
N ASP A 549 12.51 4.80 21.98
CA ASP A 549 12.45 6.14 21.41
C ASP A 549 13.69 6.42 20.55
N ASP A 550 13.52 7.18 19.47
CA ASP A 550 14.64 7.67 18.65
C ASP A 550 14.33 9.01 17.97
N GLU A 551 15.37 9.76 17.62
CA GLU A 551 15.30 11.10 17.03
C GLU A 551 16.21 11.21 15.79
N TRP A 552 15.67 11.63 14.66
CA TRP A 552 16.40 11.90 13.43
C TRP A 552 16.38 13.38 13.06
N LYS A 553 17.55 13.92 12.66
CA LYS A 553 17.75 15.35 12.34
C LYS A 553 18.40 15.48 10.98
N GLU A 554 17.58 15.80 9.97
CA GLU A 554 18.02 15.67 8.60
C GLU A 554 17.86 16.96 7.78
N TRP A 555 18.79 17.11 6.85
CA TRP A 555 18.74 18.17 5.84
C TRP A 555 18.32 17.61 4.49
N THR A 556 17.30 18.21 3.90
CA THR A 556 16.94 18.03 2.49
C THR A 556 17.06 19.35 1.75
N GLY A 557 17.11 19.29 0.43
CA GLY A 557 17.21 20.50 -0.37
C GLY A 557 17.19 20.25 -1.85
N ARG A 558 17.09 21.33 -2.62
CA ARG A 558 17.15 21.26 -4.08
C ARG A 558 17.87 22.45 -4.69
N VAL A 559 18.45 22.20 -5.86
CA VAL A 559 19.02 23.24 -6.73
C VAL A 559 18.45 23.01 -8.10
N VAL A 560 17.79 24.02 -8.65
CA VAL A 560 17.19 23.95 -9.99
C VAL A 560 17.68 25.13 -10.81
N LEU A 561 18.12 24.86 -12.02
CA LEU A 561 18.40 25.87 -13.04
C LEU A 561 17.44 25.62 -14.19
N ASP A 562 16.50 26.51 -14.37
CA ASP A 562 15.54 26.47 -15.46
C ASP A 562 15.81 27.57 -16.49
N TRP A 563 15.58 27.23 -17.75
CA TRP A 563 15.83 28.07 -18.90
C TRP A 563 14.64 28.07 -19.86
N ALA A 564 13.94 29.22 -19.95
CA ALA A 564 12.96 29.47 -20.99
C ALA A 564 13.70 29.60 -22.33
N VAL A 565 13.83 28.47 -23.05
CA VAL A 565 14.55 28.42 -24.35
C VAL A 565 13.83 29.24 -25.40
N THR A 566 12.50 29.16 -25.35
CA THR A 566 11.55 29.99 -26.11
C THR A 566 10.33 30.25 -25.23
N ASP A 567 9.39 31.06 -25.69
CA ASP A 567 8.10 31.27 -25.01
C ASP A 567 7.24 29.98 -24.94
N GLU A 568 7.60 28.95 -25.70
CA GLU A 568 6.90 27.66 -25.80
C GLU A 568 7.71 26.49 -25.26
N SER A 569 8.92 26.72 -24.71
CA SER A 569 9.82 25.64 -24.31
C SER A 569 10.64 26.00 -23.07
N LEU A 570 10.49 25.19 -22.01
CA LEU A 570 11.27 25.25 -20.78
C LEU A 570 12.22 24.07 -20.70
N ALA A 571 13.53 24.31 -20.59
CA ALA A 571 14.52 23.29 -20.24
C ALA A 571 14.99 23.47 -18.79
N TYR A 572 15.31 22.39 -18.09
CA TYR A 572 15.81 22.48 -16.73
C TYR A 572 16.82 21.38 -16.41
N VAL A 573 17.65 21.66 -15.42
CA VAL A 573 18.49 20.68 -14.72
C VAL A 573 18.28 20.88 -13.23
N SER A 574 18.17 19.77 -12.50
CA SER A 574 17.97 19.82 -11.06
C SER A 574 18.79 18.79 -10.32
N TYR A 575 19.12 19.12 -9.09
CA TYR A 575 19.51 18.20 -8.02
C TYR A 575 18.49 18.34 -6.90
N SER A 576 18.02 17.22 -6.37
CA SER A 576 17.15 17.21 -5.20
C SER A 576 17.48 16.03 -4.29
N ARG A 577 17.35 16.24 -2.97
CA ARG A 577 17.51 15.22 -1.94
C ARG A 577 16.20 14.99 -1.23
N GLY A 578 15.74 13.73 -1.22
CA GLY A 578 14.61 13.23 -0.45
C GLY A 578 15.08 12.51 0.81
N TYR A 579 14.17 12.39 1.77
CA TYR A 579 14.39 11.78 3.08
C TYR A 579 13.15 11.01 3.51
N LYS A 580 13.37 9.80 4.07
CA LYS A 580 12.37 9.03 4.81
C LYS A 580 12.95 8.62 6.15
N GLY A 581 12.20 8.80 7.24
CA GLY A 581 12.65 8.55 8.60
C GLY A 581 13.05 7.10 8.85
N GLY A 582 13.96 6.88 9.79
CA GLY A 582 14.21 5.57 10.36
C GLY A 582 13.02 5.09 11.19
N GLY A 583 13.10 3.89 11.72
CA GLY A 583 12.03 3.30 12.52
C GLY A 583 12.50 2.12 13.35
N PHE A 584 11.53 1.40 13.90
CA PHE A 584 11.79 0.31 14.85
C PHE A 584 11.46 -1.04 14.20
N ASN A 585 12.36 -1.99 14.33
CA ASN A 585 12.05 -3.38 14.08
C ASN A 585 11.11 -3.90 15.18
N PRO A 586 10.13 -4.77 14.87
CA PRO A 586 9.28 -5.36 15.90
C PRO A 586 10.10 -6.03 17.00
N PRO A 587 9.58 -6.18 18.22
CA PRO A 587 10.29 -6.84 19.31
C PRO A 587 10.68 -8.28 18.95
N PHE A 588 11.91 -8.66 19.22
CA PHE A 588 12.42 -10.00 18.99
C PHE A 588 13.36 -10.45 20.12
N ASP A 589 13.56 -11.76 20.27
CA ASP A 589 14.56 -12.28 21.20
C ASP A 589 15.96 -12.14 20.57
N PRO A 590 16.88 -11.36 21.16
CA PRO A 590 18.25 -11.26 20.67
C PRO A 590 19.02 -12.59 20.62
N LEU A 591 18.55 -13.64 21.29
CA LEU A 591 19.13 -14.98 21.20
C LEU A 591 18.77 -15.69 19.91
N ASP A 592 17.55 -15.42 19.38
CA ASP A 592 17.09 -15.95 18.10
C ASP A 592 17.71 -15.18 16.92
N PHE A 593 18.02 -13.89 17.12
CA PHE A 593 18.55 -12.98 16.10
C PHE A 593 19.81 -12.24 16.57
N PRO A 594 20.93 -12.96 16.76
CA PRO A 594 22.14 -12.33 17.28
C PRO A 594 22.74 -11.33 16.30
N GLY A 595 22.86 -10.08 16.73
CA GLY A 595 23.45 -8.99 15.94
C GLY A 595 22.47 -8.18 15.10
N THR A 596 21.19 -8.47 15.14
CA THR A 596 20.15 -7.67 14.50
C THR A 596 19.89 -6.39 15.31
N ALA A 597 19.77 -5.26 14.62
CA ALA A 597 19.46 -3.98 15.24
C ALA A 597 17.97 -3.87 15.59
N THR A 598 17.66 -3.17 16.69
CA THR A 598 16.28 -2.88 17.10
C THR A 598 15.65 -1.76 16.27
N THR A 599 16.47 -0.95 15.61
CA THR A 599 16.09 0.14 14.71
C THR A 599 16.66 -0.09 13.32
N PHE A 600 16.11 0.60 12.33
CA PHE A 600 16.65 0.71 10.99
C PHE A 600 16.89 2.17 10.63
N GLU A 601 17.92 2.43 9.81
CA GLU A 601 18.40 3.76 9.50
C GLU A 601 17.44 4.50 8.54
N PRO A 602 17.45 5.86 8.55
CA PRO A 602 16.78 6.67 7.54
C PRO A 602 17.31 6.39 6.14
N GLU A 603 16.45 6.54 5.13
CA GLU A 603 16.86 6.45 3.75
C GLU A 603 16.92 7.81 3.05
N PHE A 604 17.81 7.92 2.07
CA PHE A 604 17.99 9.14 1.28
C PHE A 604 18.01 8.83 -0.21
N VAL A 605 17.41 9.71 -1.01
CA VAL A 605 17.52 9.70 -2.47
C VAL A 605 18.14 11.00 -2.93
N ASP A 606 19.34 10.92 -3.49
CA ASP A 606 20.01 12.01 -4.19
C ASP A 606 19.70 11.90 -5.70
N SER A 607 18.87 12.81 -6.21
CA SER A 607 18.37 12.80 -7.58
C SER A 607 19.04 13.86 -8.44
N PHE A 608 19.47 13.46 -9.63
CA PHE A 608 19.89 14.34 -10.71
C PHE A 608 18.91 14.20 -11.88
N GLU A 609 18.32 15.30 -12.31
CA GLU A 609 17.31 15.30 -13.36
C GLU A 609 17.61 16.35 -14.44
N ILE A 610 17.32 16.02 -15.68
CA ILE A 610 17.31 16.95 -16.81
C ILE A 610 16.00 16.76 -17.57
N GLY A 611 15.31 17.85 -17.85
CA GLY A 611 14.05 17.79 -18.59
C GLY A 611 13.87 18.95 -19.56
N ILE A 612 12.94 18.73 -20.49
CA ILE A 612 12.46 19.75 -21.40
C ILE A 612 10.93 19.61 -21.55
N LYS A 613 10.24 20.70 -21.38
CA LYS A 613 8.78 20.81 -21.56
C LYS A 613 8.50 21.75 -22.74
N ASN A 614 7.63 21.30 -23.61
CA ASN A 614 7.31 22.03 -24.82
C ASN A 614 5.80 22.08 -25.04
N THR A 615 5.32 23.28 -25.42
CA THR A 615 3.97 23.55 -25.92
C THR A 615 4.10 24.09 -27.32
N LEU A 616 3.90 23.26 -28.34
CA LEU A 616 4.27 23.53 -29.73
C LEU A 616 3.03 23.66 -30.61
N PHE A 617 3.23 24.26 -31.82
CA PHE A 617 2.23 24.34 -32.85
C PHE A 617 0.93 25.04 -32.40
N GLU A 618 1.08 26.24 -31.82
CA GLU A 618 -0.05 27.03 -31.32
C GLU A 618 -0.84 26.25 -30.23
N SER A 619 -0.13 25.61 -29.31
CA SER A 619 -0.65 24.81 -28.19
C SER A 619 -1.45 23.56 -28.62
N THR A 620 -1.19 22.99 -29.79
CA THR A 620 -1.83 21.74 -30.21
C THR A 620 -1.03 20.49 -29.77
N LEU A 621 0.25 20.63 -29.43
CA LEU A 621 1.12 19.55 -28.96
C LEU A 621 1.86 19.94 -27.69
N GLN A 622 1.65 19.21 -26.61
CA GLN A 622 2.55 19.20 -25.47
C GLN A 622 3.48 17.98 -25.58
N ALA A 623 4.79 18.20 -25.39
CA ALA A 623 5.81 17.16 -25.49
C ALA A 623 6.89 17.37 -24.44
N ASN A 624 6.85 16.53 -23.40
CA ASN A 624 7.73 16.61 -22.25
C ASN A 624 8.65 15.40 -22.21
N PHE A 625 9.93 15.63 -21.94
CA PHE A 625 10.95 14.60 -21.87
C PHE A 625 11.78 14.81 -20.61
N THR A 626 12.00 13.76 -19.84
CA THR A 626 12.78 13.80 -18.61
C THR A 626 13.74 12.62 -18.57
N ALA A 627 15.00 12.87 -18.19
CA ALA A 627 15.98 11.84 -17.84
C ALA A 627 16.42 12.06 -16.39
N PHE A 628 16.55 10.99 -15.63
CA PHE A 628 16.90 11.07 -14.22
C PHE A 628 17.89 9.97 -13.82
N PHE A 629 18.61 10.24 -12.73
CA PHE A 629 19.52 9.30 -12.07
C PHE A 629 19.38 9.50 -10.55
N TYR A 630 19.23 8.40 -9.80
CA TYR A 630 19.16 8.37 -8.34
C TYR A 630 20.33 7.59 -7.76
N ASP A 631 21.00 8.19 -6.81
CA ASP A 631 21.85 7.52 -5.82
C ASP A 631 21.00 7.32 -4.56
N TYR A 632 20.59 6.08 -4.31
CA TYR A 632 19.66 5.72 -3.25
C TYR A 632 20.45 5.06 -2.12
N GLN A 633 20.58 5.77 -1.02
CA GLN A 633 21.37 5.40 0.14
C GLN A 633 20.45 4.87 1.24
N ASP A 634 20.88 3.79 1.88
CA ASP A 634 20.19 3.16 3.01
C ASP A 634 18.72 2.82 2.73
N MET A 635 18.38 2.42 1.50
CA MET A 635 17.03 2.01 1.11
C MET A 635 16.52 0.94 2.08
N GLN A 636 15.35 1.19 2.65
CA GLN A 636 14.72 0.29 3.61
C GLN A 636 14.00 -0.84 2.88
N ILE A 637 14.33 -2.07 3.26
CA ILE A 637 13.71 -3.29 2.75
C ILE A 637 13.21 -4.14 3.91
N SER A 638 12.14 -4.91 3.67
CA SER A 638 11.53 -5.79 4.67
C SER A 638 11.61 -7.24 4.26
N LYS A 639 11.92 -8.10 5.22
CA LYS A 639 11.78 -9.55 5.11
C LYS A 639 11.07 -10.10 6.34
N ILE A 640 10.27 -11.15 6.16
CA ILE A 640 9.64 -11.82 7.29
C ILE A 640 10.43 -13.07 7.65
N VAL A 641 10.94 -13.08 8.86
CA VAL A 641 11.68 -14.20 9.45
C VAL A 641 11.07 -14.52 10.81
N ASN A 642 10.68 -15.75 11.02
CA ASN A 642 10.14 -16.21 12.31
C ASN A 642 8.95 -15.36 12.79
N ARG A 643 8.00 -15.05 11.92
CA ARG A 643 6.81 -14.18 12.12
C ARG A 643 7.12 -12.70 12.39
N THR A 644 8.39 -12.32 12.37
CA THR A 644 8.84 -10.95 12.60
C THR A 644 9.21 -10.31 11.27
N SER A 645 8.71 -9.11 11.03
CA SER A 645 9.13 -8.29 9.91
C SER A 645 10.41 -7.55 10.28
N PHE A 646 11.54 -8.00 9.78
CA PHE A 646 12.80 -7.28 9.91
C PHE A 646 12.99 -6.32 8.76
N ASN A 647 13.36 -5.10 9.12
CA ASN A 647 13.76 -4.07 8.17
C ASN A 647 15.27 -3.91 8.23
N GLU A 648 15.88 -3.93 7.05
CA GLU A 648 17.30 -3.78 6.81
C GLU A 648 17.51 -2.63 5.84
N ASN A 649 18.73 -2.08 5.79
CA ASN A 649 19.08 -1.03 4.85
C ASN A 649 20.04 -1.57 3.78
N THR A 650 19.88 -1.12 2.54
CA THR A 650 20.77 -1.40 1.41
C THR A 650 20.85 -0.18 0.50
N ASP A 651 21.89 -0.11 -0.32
CA ASP A 651 21.98 0.93 -1.35
C ASP A 651 21.33 0.47 -2.65
N ALA A 652 20.92 1.42 -3.49
CA ALA A 652 20.40 1.14 -4.82
C ALA A 652 20.77 2.25 -5.80
N GLU A 653 20.79 1.90 -7.09
CA GLU A 653 20.95 2.83 -8.19
C GLU A 653 19.75 2.74 -9.12
N ILE A 654 19.16 3.89 -9.48
CA ILE A 654 17.99 3.95 -10.34
C ILE A 654 18.21 5.02 -11.41
N TYR A 655 17.96 4.72 -12.67
CA TYR A 655 17.94 5.73 -13.73
C TYR A 655 16.88 5.43 -14.79
N GLY A 656 16.44 6.46 -15.49
CA GLY A 656 15.40 6.26 -16.47
C GLY A 656 15.13 7.45 -17.39
N LEU A 657 14.18 7.21 -18.28
CA LEU A 657 13.69 8.17 -19.26
C LEU A 657 12.16 8.19 -19.23
N GLU A 658 11.57 9.37 -19.25
CA GLU A 658 10.12 9.56 -19.29
C GLU A 658 9.75 10.47 -20.45
N THR A 659 8.69 10.11 -21.16
CA THR A 659 8.13 10.88 -22.26
C THR A 659 6.62 11.02 -22.05
N GLU A 660 6.12 12.23 -22.09
CA GLU A 660 4.69 12.55 -22.01
C GLU A 660 4.31 13.39 -23.23
N LEU A 661 3.38 12.87 -24.02
CA LEU A 661 2.86 13.53 -25.22
C LEU A 661 1.35 13.71 -25.09
N LEU A 662 0.87 14.90 -25.36
CA LEU A 662 -0.56 15.21 -25.54
C LEU A 662 -0.72 16.00 -26.82
N PHE A 663 -1.54 15.48 -27.76
CA PHE A 663 -1.69 16.03 -29.09
C PHE A 663 -3.15 16.20 -29.49
N ALA A 664 -3.58 17.43 -29.70
CA ALA A 664 -4.90 17.79 -30.19
C ALA A 664 -4.79 18.51 -31.57
N PRO A 665 -4.65 17.74 -32.67
CA PRO A 665 -4.46 18.32 -33.99
C PRO A 665 -5.64 19.17 -34.49
N ASP A 666 -6.83 18.88 -34.02
CA ASP A 666 -8.07 19.58 -34.31
C ASP A 666 -9.10 19.38 -33.17
N GLU A 667 -10.26 20.01 -33.26
CA GLU A 667 -11.36 19.94 -32.29
C GLU A 667 -11.97 18.53 -32.12
N HIS A 668 -11.62 17.59 -33.00
CA HIS A 668 -12.14 16.23 -32.96
C HIS A 668 -11.21 15.27 -32.20
N TRP A 669 -9.89 15.39 -32.35
CA TRP A 669 -8.91 14.43 -31.84
C TRP A 669 -8.18 14.92 -30.61
N MET A 670 -8.07 14.05 -29.62
CA MET A 670 -7.10 14.15 -28.54
C MET A 670 -6.37 12.82 -28.41
N LEU A 671 -5.03 12.85 -28.53
CA LEU A 671 -4.17 11.69 -28.44
C LEU A 671 -3.17 11.91 -27.29
N ASN A 672 -2.96 10.90 -26.47
CA ASN A 672 -1.89 10.93 -25.48
C ASN A 672 -1.01 9.69 -25.55
N ALA A 673 0.26 9.86 -25.24
CA ALA A 673 1.20 8.74 -25.08
C ALA A 673 2.17 9.06 -23.94
N ASN A 674 2.26 8.13 -22.98
CA ASN A 674 3.25 8.16 -21.90
C ASN A 674 4.11 6.92 -22.05
N ILE A 675 5.42 7.11 -22.10
CA ILE A 675 6.39 6.03 -22.26
C ILE A 675 7.47 6.23 -21.20
N ALA A 676 7.72 5.21 -20.42
CA ALA A 676 8.73 5.24 -19.39
C ALA A 676 9.69 4.05 -19.54
N TYR A 677 10.97 4.34 -19.34
CA TYR A 677 12.04 3.37 -19.18
C TYR A 677 12.63 3.57 -17.78
N LEU A 678 12.80 2.49 -17.04
CA LEU A 678 13.35 2.47 -15.70
C LEU A 678 14.39 1.34 -15.61
N HIS A 679 15.58 1.64 -15.13
CA HIS A 679 16.52 0.64 -14.68
C HIS A 679 16.79 0.86 -13.20
N SER A 680 16.70 -0.19 -12.41
CA SER A 680 16.90 -0.15 -10.97
C SER A 680 17.69 -1.38 -10.53
N GLU A 681 18.67 -1.20 -9.66
CA GLU A 681 19.45 -2.32 -9.13
C GLU A 681 19.87 -2.08 -7.67
N ALA A 682 19.83 -3.14 -6.87
CA ALA A 682 20.41 -3.14 -5.52
C ALA A 682 21.94 -3.15 -5.58
N LYS A 683 22.60 -2.59 -4.56
CA LYS A 683 24.05 -2.50 -4.45
C LYS A 683 24.55 -3.08 -3.13
N ASP A 684 25.68 -3.80 -3.23
CA ASP A 684 26.49 -4.26 -2.09
C ASP A 684 25.67 -4.94 -0.96
N PHE A 685 24.69 -5.78 -1.32
CA PHE A 685 23.76 -6.39 -0.36
C PHE A 685 23.72 -7.92 -0.45
N GLU A 686 23.85 -8.58 0.69
CA GLU A 686 23.65 -10.02 0.85
C GLU A 686 22.53 -10.29 1.85
N SER A 687 21.61 -11.20 1.53
CA SER A 687 20.56 -11.63 2.48
C SER A 687 20.20 -13.10 2.30
N VAL A 688 19.55 -13.69 3.31
CA VAL A 688 19.05 -15.07 3.24
C VAL A 688 17.65 -15.07 2.68
N ASP A 689 17.42 -15.84 1.60
CA ASP A 689 16.09 -16.03 1.06
C ASP A 689 15.26 -17.00 1.93
N THR A 690 14.26 -16.48 2.61
CA THR A 690 13.36 -17.30 3.45
C THR A 690 12.59 -18.34 2.64
N ARG A 691 12.33 -18.11 1.33
CA ARG A 691 11.71 -19.09 0.44
C ARG A 691 12.58 -20.32 0.22
N ASP A 692 13.89 -20.13 0.13
CA ASP A 692 14.88 -21.21 -0.04
C ASP A 692 16.13 -20.95 0.82
N PRO A 693 16.07 -21.27 2.11
CA PRO A 693 17.20 -21.05 3.02
C PRO A 693 18.47 -21.81 2.62
N THR A 694 18.36 -22.82 1.74
CA THR A 694 19.53 -23.57 1.26
C THR A 694 20.25 -22.92 0.09
N ASN A 695 19.60 -22.00 -0.63
CA ASN A 695 20.05 -21.42 -1.87
C ASN A 695 20.61 -22.49 -2.84
N GLY A 696 19.99 -23.69 -2.86
CA GLY A 696 20.42 -24.82 -3.68
C GLY A 696 21.77 -25.44 -3.28
N ALA A 697 22.37 -25.05 -2.15
CA ALA A 697 23.62 -25.63 -1.67
C ALA A 697 23.44 -27.10 -1.27
N THR A 698 24.41 -27.96 -1.65
CA THR A 698 24.36 -29.41 -1.39
C THR A 698 25.14 -29.83 -0.15
N ASP A 699 25.90 -28.92 0.45
CA ASP A 699 26.69 -29.13 1.65
C ASP A 699 26.05 -28.51 2.91
N VAL A 700 24.74 -28.36 2.87
CA VAL A 700 23.91 -27.94 4.00
C VAL A 700 22.79 -28.95 4.27
N THR A 701 22.24 -28.92 5.47
CA THR A 701 21.04 -29.68 5.84
C THR A 701 19.99 -28.70 6.36
N LEU A 702 18.84 -28.64 5.71
CA LEU A 702 17.70 -27.86 6.11
C LEU A 702 17.04 -28.45 7.35
N ILE A 703 16.72 -27.61 8.31
CA ILE A 703 16.08 -27.94 9.59
C ILE A 703 14.80 -27.11 9.71
N LYS A 704 13.74 -27.73 10.18
CA LYS A 704 12.55 -27.05 10.67
C LYS A 704 12.65 -26.91 12.18
N ASP A 705 12.69 -25.68 12.69
CA ASP A 705 12.77 -25.40 14.11
C ASP A 705 11.43 -25.72 14.80
N ILE A 706 11.47 -26.63 15.75
CA ILE A 706 10.26 -27.06 16.46
C ILE A 706 9.83 -26.08 17.57
N SER A 707 10.65 -25.09 17.90
CA SER A 707 10.34 -24.10 18.94
C SER A 707 9.51 -22.95 18.43
N ASN A 708 9.68 -22.59 17.14
CA ASN A 708 9.05 -21.43 16.54
C ASN A 708 8.53 -21.66 15.12
N ALA A 709 8.71 -22.88 14.56
CA ALA A 709 8.38 -23.28 13.21
C ALA A 709 9.11 -22.53 12.09
N SER A 710 10.18 -21.78 12.40
CA SER A 710 11.07 -21.20 11.39
C SER A 710 11.97 -22.25 10.74
N ASN A 711 12.87 -21.81 9.87
CA ASN A 711 13.86 -22.67 9.26
C ASN A 711 15.27 -22.23 9.66
N CYS A 712 16.21 -23.18 9.76
CA CYS A 712 17.62 -22.93 9.77
C CYS A 712 18.37 -23.96 8.93
N VAL A 713 19.64 -23.73 8.65
CA VAL A 713 20.51 -24.68 7.94
C VAL A 713 21.72 -25.05 8.78
N ILE A 714 22.18 -26.30 8.63
CA ILE A 714 23.43 -26.78 9.17
C ILE A 714 24.45 -26.84 8.04
N HIS A 715 25.47 -26.01 8.08
CA HIS A 715 26.59 -26.06 7.15
C HIS A 715 27.52 -27.19 7.53
N HIS A 716 27.87 -28.06 6.56
CA HIS A 716 28.73 -29.22 6.82
C HIS A 716 30.20 -28.86 6.88
N ASN A 717 30.62 -27.77 6.22
CA ASN A 717 32.03 -27.32 6.17
C ASN A 717 33.03 -28.43 5.79
N GLY A 718 32.66 -29.24 4.77
CA GLY A 718 33.48 -30.36 4.31
C GLY A 718 33.33 -31.66 5.11
N ALA A 719 32.48 -31.69 6.12
CA ALA A 719 32.15 -32.92 6.85
C ALA A 719 31.01 -33.69 6.16
N PRO A 720 30.79 -34.98 6.45
CA PRO A 720 29.55 -35.66 6.07
C PRO A 720 28.32 -34.98 6.67
N PRO A 721 27.08 -35.29 6.16
CA PRO A 721 25.88 -34.78 6.77
C PRO A 721 25.86 -34.97 8.29
N PRO A 722 25.27 -34.01 9.06
CA PRO A 722 25.33 -34.05 10.51
C PRO A 722 24.62 -35.30 11.07
N PRO A 723 25.11 -35.86 12.20
CA PRO A 723 24.52 -37.06 12.78
C PRO A 723 23.24 -36.78 13.57
N ILE A 724 22.31 -36.08 12.96
CA ILE A 724 20.99 -35.78 13.53
C ILE A 724 20.00 -36.91 13.26
N THR A 725 19.03 -37.10 14.13
CA THR A 725 18.01 -38.13 14.03
C THR A 725 16.74 -37.65 13.32
N SER A 726 16.55 -36.33 13.23
CA SER A 726 15.42 -35.69 12.60
C SER A 726 15.79 -34.31 12.06
N GLN A 727 15.21 -33.90 10.95
CA GLN A 727 15.28 -32.53 10.45
C GLN A 727 14.28 -31.59 11.14
N PHE A 728 13.38 -32.13 11.96
CA PHE A 728 12.54 -31.37 12.88
C PHE A 728 13.26 -31.34 14.24
N SER A 729 13.94 -30.25 14.51
CA SER A 729 14.78 -30.08 15.67
C SER A 729 14.88 -28.61 16.06
N LYS A 730 15.24 -28.31 17.29
CA LYS A 730 15.47 -26.94 17.72
C LYS A 730 16.79 -26.43 17.16
N CYS A 731 16.76 -25.26 16.50
CA CYS A 731 17.93 -24.64 15.87
C CYS A 731 18.87 -24.01 16.93
N TYR A 732 18.34 -23.13 17.74
CA TYR A 732 19.11 -22.33 18.69
C TYR A 732 18.77 -22.66 20.14
N THR A 733 19.66 -22.32 21.04
CA THR A 733 19.48 -22.52 22.49
C THR A 733 18.61 -21.38 23.05
N ASP A 734 17.58 -21.74 23.79
CA ASP A 734 16.74 -20.83 24.55
C ASP A 734 16.57 -21.27 26.02
N ALA A 735 15.68 -20.61 26.75
CA ALA A 735 15.38 -20.97 28.16
C ALA A 735 14.87 -22.40 28.32
N ASN A 736 14.33 -23.03 27.27
CA ASN A 736 13.75 -24.37 27.28
C ASN A 736 14.74 -25.49 26.93
N GLY A 737 16.01 -25.17 26.65
CA GLY A 737 17.07 -26.13 26.43
C GLY A 737 17.98 -25.83 25.22
N PRO A 738 19.02 -26.68 25.05
CA PRO A 738 20.00 -26.45 24.00
C PRO A 738 19.46 -26.76 22.60
N GLY A 739 19.82 -25.92 21.63
CA GLY A 739 19.59 -26.13 20.20
C GLY A 739 20.76 -26.82 19.49
N LEU A 740 20.55 -27.12 18.21
CA LEU A 740 21.57 -27.75 17.35
C LEU A 740 22.85 -26.90 17.25
N ALA A 741 22.71 -25.58 17.32
CA ALA A 741 23.86 -24.66 17.28
C ALA A 741 24.90 -24.95 18.36
N ASP A 742 24.47 -25.35 19.58
CA ASP A 742 25.34 -25.68 20.68
C ASP A 742 25.63 -27.19 20.80
N LEU A 743 24.73 -28.02 20.27
CA LEU A 743 24.88 -29.50 20.40
C LEU A 743 25.81 -30.09 19.34
N LEU A 744 25.94 -29.47 18.18
CA LEU A 744 26.76 -29.99 17.10
C LEU A 744 28.22 -29.57 17.29
N PRO A 745 29.17 -30.52 17.18
CA PRO A 745 30.57 -30.18 17.27
C PRO A 745 31.07 -29.53 15.97
N ALA A 746 32.17 -28.77 16.05
CA ALA A 746 32.85 -28.34 14.83
C ALA A 746 33.15 -29.53 13.92
N PRO A 747 33.04 -29.42 12.59
CA PRO A 747 32.98 -28.17 11.82
C PRO A 747 31.56 -27.69 11.50
N TYR A 748 30.52 -28.32 12.04
CA TYR A 748 29.12 -27.92 11.72
C TYR A 748 28.84 -26.54 12.31
N VAL A 749 28.12 -25.72 11.52
CA VAL A 749 27.64 -24.39 11.90
C VAL A 749 26.15 -24.29 11.57
N VAL A 750 25.36 -23.81 12.51
CA VAL A 750 23.91 -23.56 12.33
C VAL A 750 23.68 -22.07 12.18
N ASN A 751 22.94 -21.67 11.16
CA ASN A 751 22.49 -20.29 10.93
C ASN A 751 21.16 -20.28 10.16
N GLU A 752 20.62 -19.08 9.88
CA GLU A 752 19.32 -18.88 9.21
C GLU A 752 19.27 -19.51 7.81
N GLY A 753 20.36 -19.44 7.06
CA GLY A 753 20.43 -19.95 5.70
C GLY A 753 21.75 -19.66 5.02
N VAL A 754 21.79 -19.94 3.73
CA VAL A 754 22.92 -19.61 2.83
C VAL A 754 22.65 -18.24 2.24
N PRO A 755 23.47 -17.21 2.52
CA PRO A 755 23.28 -15.90 1.95
C PRO A 755 23.30 -15.92 0.41
N VAL A 756 22.51 -15.05 -0.18
CA VAL A 756 22.46 -14.76 -1.61
C VAL A 756 23.03 -13.36 -1.81
N ASP A 757 23.96 -13.23 -2.75
CA ASP A 757 24.44 -11.95 -3.22
C ASP A 757 23.34 -11.33 -4.11
N LEU A 758 22.84 -10.17 -3.73
CA LEU A 758 21.76 -9.45 -4.40
C LEU A 758 22.27 -8.20 -5.15
N ASP A 759 23.59 -8.00 -5.19
CA ASP A 759 24.21 -6.92 -6.00
C ASP A 759 23.83 -7.06 -7.47
N GLY A 760 23.28 -5.99 -8.05
CA GLY A 760 22.81 -5.95 -9.44
C GLY A 760 21.44 -6.56 -9.68
N ASN A 761 20.71 -7.00 -8.63
CA ASN A 761 19.34 -7.45 -8.77
C ASN A 761 18.38 -6.26 -8.93
N ASP A 762 17.36 -6.43 -9.77
CA ASP A 762 16.29 -5.45 -9.98
C ASP A 762 15.50 -5.22 -8.69
N LEU A 763 15.10 -3.96 -8.47
CA LEU A 763 14.23 -3.62 -7.34
C LEU A 763 12.82 -4.19 -7.57
N GLN A 764 12.14 -4.45 -6.46
CA GLN A 764 10.78 -4.99 -6.48
C GLN A 764 9.76 -3.98 -7.04
N HIS A 765 8.78 -4.46 -7.80
CA HIS A 765 7.69 -3.68 -8.41
C HIS A 765 8.18 -2.52 -9.31
N ALA A 766 9.32 -2.69 -9.99
CA ALA A 766 9.97 -1.72 -10.85
C ALA A 766 10.10 -2.25 -12.28
N PRO A 767 9.03 -2.27 -13.10
CA PRO A 767 9.09 -2.76 -14.46
C PRO A 767 10.02 -1.90 -15.32
N GLU A 768 10.83 -2.54 -16.21
CA GLU A 768 11.80 -1.82 -17.04
C GLU A 768 11.11 -0.87 -18.03
N TRP A 769 9.97 -1.27 -18.58
CA TRP A 769 9.18 -0.45 -19.49
C TRP A 769 7.72 -0.34 -19.07
N SER A 770 7.14 0.83 -19.25
CA SER A 770 5.71 1.03 -19.22
C SER A 770 5.24 1.97 -20.33
N ILE A 771 4.09 1.65 -20.93
CA ILE A 771 3.52 2.39 -22.06
C ILE A 771 2.03 2.60 -21.80
N SER A 772 1.59 3.85 -21.86
CA SER A 772 0.18 4.24 -21.82
C SER A 772 -0.16 5.03 -23.07
N LEU A 773 -1.19 4.59 -23.80
CA LEU A 773 -1.66 5.24 -25.02
C LEU A 773 -3.15 5.53 -24.89
N GLY A 774 -3.59 6.73 -25.29
CA GLY A 774 -4.99 7.11 -25.32
C GLY A 774 -5.37 7.80 -26.62
N ALA A 775 -6.55 7.47 -27.13
CA ALA A 775 -7.12 8.10 -28.32
C ALA A 775 -8.58 8.44 -28.09
N GLN A 776 -8.90 9.71 -28.24
CA GLN A 776 -10.25 10.27 -28.11
C GLN A 776 -10.66 10.94 -29.41
N TYR A 777 -11.93 10.75 -29.79
CA TYR A 777 -12.53 11.40 -30.94
C TYR A 777 -13.91 11.95 -30.60
N ALA A 778 -14.12 13.25 -30.87
CA ALA A 778 -15.37 13.95 -30.67
C ALA A 778 -16.15 14.09 -32.00
N PHE A 779 -17.37 13.57 -32.05
CA PHE A 779 -18.32 13.76 -33.13
C PHE A 779 -19.27 14.88 -32.76
N PHE A 780 -19.24 15.99 -33.51
CA PHE A 780 -20.23 17.07 -33.41
C PHE A 780 -21.45 16.70 -34.23
N LEU A 781 -22.57 16.54 -33.57
CA LEU A 781 -23.83 16.08 -34.16
C LEU A 781 -24.79 17.25 -34.41
N PRO A 782 -25.85 17.09 -35.24
CA PRO A 782 -26.84 18.14 -35.45
C PRO A 782 -27.45 18.63 -34.13
N GLN A 783 -27.75 19.93 -34.06
CA GLN A 783 -28.28 20.60 -32.85
C GLN A 783 -27.30 20.70 -31.71
N ASP A 784 -26.01 20.72 -32.02
CA ASP A 784 -24.89 20.89 -31.10
C ASP A 784 -24.73 19.78 -30.04
N TYR A 785 -25.31 18.59 -30.28
CA TYR A 785 -24.99 17.39 -29.51
C TYR A 785 -23.56 16.93 -29.79
N ARG A 786 -22.88 16.36 -28.77
CA ARG A 786 -21.53 15.81 -28.91
C ARG A 786 -21.52 14.33 -28.51
N LEU A 787 -20.86 13.51 -29.31
CA LEU A 787 -20.51 12.14 -28.92
C LEU A 787 -19.00 12.02 -28.88
N THR A 788 -18.44 11.80 -27.69
CA THR A 788 -17.02 11.61 -27.49
C THR A 788 -16.74 10.13 -27.25
N MET A 789 -15.82 9.55 -28.01
CA MET A 789 -15.40 8.16 -27.84
C MET A 789 -13.90 8.14 -27.49
N ARG A 790 -13.53 7.35 -26.50
CA ARG A 790 -12.15 7.21 -26.05
C ARG A 790 -11.79 5.75 -25.87
N VAL A 791 -10.53 5.40 -26.19
CA VAL A 791 -9.91 4.10 -25.93
C VAL A 791 -8.55 4.37 -25.29
N ASP A 792 -8.24 3.64 -24.22
CA ASP A 792 -6.97 3.67 -23.53
C ASP A 792 -6.35 2.27 -23.54
N TYR A 793 -5.05 2.23 -23.71
CA TYR A 793 -4.20 1.05 -23.67
C TYR A 793 -3.07 1.27 -22.69
N TYR A 794 -2.82 0.30 -21.84
CA TYR A 794 -1.67 0.26 -20.95
C TYR A 794 -0.94 -1.07 -21.11
N TRP A 795 0.37 -1.04 -21.10
CA TRP A 795 1.25 -2.20 -21.05
C TRP A 795 2.44 -1.91 -20.15
N GLN A 796 2.86 -2.91 -19.39
CA GLN A 796 4.12 -2.90 -18.65
C GLN A 796 4.90 -4.19 -18.88
N ASP A 797 6.21 -4.07 -18.79
CA ASP A 797 7.16 -5.17 -18.84
C ASP A 797 7.07 -6.06 -17.60
N ASP A 798 7.73 -7.21 -17.65
CA ASP A 798 7.86 -8.06 -16.47
C ASP A 798 8.64 -7.35 -15.35
N MET A 799 8.43 -7.81 -14.13
CA MET A 799 9.09 -7.29 -12.94
C MET A 799 9.20 -8.36 -11.86
N TYR A 800 9.91 -8.08 -10.80
CA TYR A 800 10.00 -8.98 -9.65
C TYR A 800 9.21 -8.45 -8.45
N ALA A 801 8.54 -9.36 -7.74
CA ALA A 801 7.85 -9.03 -6.48
C ALA A 801 8.80 -8.99 -5.28
N ARG A 802 10.00 -9.56 -5.40
CA ARG A 802 11.00 -9.65 -4.34
C ARG A 802 12.40 -9.39 -4.88
N LEU A 803 13.26 -8.80 -4.06
CA LEU A 803 14.63 -8.43 -4.40
C LEU A 803 15.53 -9.64 -4.78
N PHE A 804 15.11 -10.86 -4.45
CA PHE A 804 15.85 -12.09 -4.79
C PHE A 804 15.81 -12.46 -6.28
N ASN A 805 14.95 -11.84 -7.07
CA ASN A 805 14.81 -12.00 -8.53
C ASN A 805 14.75 -13.47 -9.00
N ARG A 806 14.09 -14.33 -8.20
CA ARG A 806 13.88 -15.73 -8.62
C ARG A 806 12.76 -15.79 -9.66
N GLU A 807 12.82 -16.80 -10.52
CA GLU A 807 11.75 -17.04 -11.52
C GLU A 807 10.35 -17.15 -10.88
N VAL A 808 10.27 -17.70 -9.66
CA VAL A 808 9.01 -17.82 -8.91
C VAL A 808 8.49 -16.48 -8.37
N ASP A 809 9.35 -15.49 -8.25
CA ASP A 809 9.02 -14.13 -7.80
C ASP A 809 8.71 -13.19 -8.98
N LYS A 810 8.80 -13.72 -10.21
CA LYS A 810 8.54 -12.95 -11.42
C LYS A 810 7.06 -12.71 -11.62
N ILE A 811 6.71 -11.50 -11.96
CA ILE A 811 5.40 -11.06 -12.44
C ILE A 811 5.58 -10.83 -13.94
N GLU A 812 4.88 -11.60 -14.76
CA GLU A 812 4.97 -11.53 -16.23
C GLU A 812 4.48 -10.18 -16.75
N ASP A 813 4.88 -9.82 -17.96
CA ASP A 813 4.36 -8.65 -18.67
C ASP A 813 2.85 -8.75 -18.89
N TRP A 814 2.15 -7.63 -18.84
CA TRP A 814 0.71 -7.60 -19.01
C TRP A 814 0.19 -6.30 -19.63
N ASP A 815 -0.99 -6.37 -20.21
CA ASP A 815 -1.66 -5.22 -20.79
C ASP A 815 -3.13 -5.13 -20.39
N VAL A 816 -3.69 -3.93 -20.53
CA VAL A 816 -5.10 -3.68 -20.31
C VAL A 816 -5.66 -2.68 -21.32
N TRP A 817 -6.89 -2.93 -21.78
CA TRP A 817 -7.64 -2.04 -22.65
C TRP A 817 -8.90 -1.54 -21.96
N ASN A 818 -9.12 -0.22 -21.99
CA ASN A 818 -10.31 0.44 -21.49
C ASN A 818 -10.97 1.25 -22.61
N ALA A 819 -12.29 1.41 -22.58
CA ALA A 819 -12.98 2.26 -23.52
C ALA A 819 -14.17 2.98 -22.87
N GLN A 820 -14.50 4.14 -23.42
CA GLN A 820 -15.60 4.97 -22.94
C GLN A 820 -16.27 5.71 -24.11
N ALA A 821 -17.55 5.95 -24.00
CA ALA A 821 -18.33 6.79 -24.90
C ALA A 821 -19.25 7.71 -24.08
N THR A 822 -19.13 9.03 -24.29
CA THR A 822 -19.96 10.05 -23.62
C THR A 822 -20.79 10.80 -24.67
N PHE A 823 -22.08 10.90 -24.42
CA PHE A 823 -23.01 11.66 -25.21
C PHE A 823 -23.53 12.86 -24.43
N ASP A 824 -23.15 14.06 -24.86
CA ASP A 824 -23.46 15.34 -24.20
C ASP A 824 -24.61 16.08 -24.88
N SER A 825 -25.41 16.75 -24.03
CA SER A 825 -26.43 17.71 -24.50
C SER A 825 -25.78 19.00 -25.05
N PRO A 826 -26.49 19.78 -25.91
CA PRO A 826 -25.93 20.99 -26.51
C PRO A 826 -25.44 22.07 -25.53
N ASP A 827 -26.04 22.12 -24.38
CA ASP A 827 -25.76 23.08 -23.31
C ASP A 827 -24.96 22.46 -22.12
N ASN A 828 -24.47 21.24 -22.31
CA ASN A 828 -23.77 20.43 -21.29
C ASN A 828 -24.58 20.26 -20.00
N THR A 829 -25.90 20.43 -20.02
CA THR A 829 -26.77 20.27 -18.84
C THR A 829 -26.96 18.81 -18.46
N TRP A 830 -26.89 17.89 -19.43
CA TRP A 830 -26.94 16.46 -19.13
C TRP A 830 -26.04 15.66 -20.08
N TYR A 831 -25.62 14.50 -19.62
CA TYR A 831 -24.85 13.54 -20.40
C TYR A 831 -25.22 12.09 -20.08
N VAL A 832 -24.91 11.21 -21.03
CA VAL A 832 -24.94 9.76 -20.83
C VAL A 832 -23.58 9.20 -21.18
N ARG A 833 -22.96 8.47 -20.26
CA ARG A 833 -21.66 7.83 -20.43
C ARG A 833 -21.81 6.32 -20.35
N ALA A 834 -21.18 5.58 -21.26
CA ALA A 834 -21.01 4.15 -21.18
C ALA A 834 -19.52 3.83 -21.15
N TYR A 835 -19.10 2.89 -20.30
CA TYR A 835 -17.72 2.52 -20.14
C TYR A 835 -17.52 1.00 -20.07
N ILE A 836 -16.32 0.59 -20.37
CA ILE A 836 -15.81 -0.77 -20.16
C ILE A 836 -14.35 -0.69 -19.77
N LYS A 837 -13.98 -1.34 -18.66
CA LYS A 837 -12.61 -1.53 -18.16
C LYS A 837 -12.20 -2.98 -18.36
N ASN A 838 -10.91 -3.23 -18.55
CA ASN A 838 -10.33 -4.55 -18.80
C ASN A 838 -11.13 -5.32 -19.89
N ILE A 839 -11.15 -4.81 -21.11
CA ILE A 839 -11.96 -5.36 -22.23
C ILE A 839 -11.65 -6.83 -22.51
N ALA A 840 -10.38 -7.21 -22.36
CA ALA A 840 -9.91 -8.59 -22.59
C ALA A 840 -10.39 -9.56 -21.52
N ASP A 841 -10.72 -9.07 -20.31
CA ASP A 841 -11.07 -9.86 -19.13
C ASP A 841 -9.90 -10.71 -18.61
N ASP A 842 -8.71 -10.15 -18.66
CA ASP A 842 -7.50 -10.83 -18.22
C ASP A 842 -7.35 -10.75 -16.69
N ASP A 843 -6.87 -11.85 -16.11
CA ASP A 843 -6.61 -12.01 -14.67
C ASP A 843 -5.13 -11.80 -14.34
N ASN A 844 -4.54 -10.72 -14.85
CA ASN A 844 -3.13 -10.45 -14.70
C ASN A 844 -2.72 -10.30 -13.25
N MET A 845 -1.70 -11.04 -12.83
CA MET A 845 -1.06 -10.89 -11.53
C MET A 845 -0.26 -9.57 -11.53
N VAL A 846 -0.45 -8.75 -10.51
CA VAL A 846 0.23 -7.45 -10.38
C VAL A 846 1.14 -7.36 -9.17
N SER A 847 0.99 -8.27 -8.20
CA SER A 847 1.87 -8.36 -7.03
C SER A 847 1.81 -9.76 -6.40
N GLN A 848 2.82 -10.04 -5.58
CA GLN A 848 2.95 -11.23 -4.77
C GLN A 848 3.42 -10.85 -3.37
N TYR A 849 2.97 -11.60 -2.36
CA TYR A 849 3.43 -11.52 -1.00
C TYR A 849 3.76 -12.92 -0.48
N LEU A 850 5.01 -13.15 -0.09
CA LEU A 850 5.45 -14.41 0.49
C LEU A 850 5.18 -14.40 2.00
N SER A 851 4.44 -15.40 2.50
CA SER A 851 4.26 -15.62 3.93
C SER A 851 5.57 -16.10 4.58
N ASP A 852 5.60 -16.06 5.90
CA ASP A 852 6.78 -16.48 6.67
C ASP A 852 6.95 -18.01 6.73
N PRO A 853 8.15 -18.50 7.11
CA PRO A 853 8.42 -19.94 7.26
C PRO A 853 7.51 -20.66 8.25
N SER A 854 7.02 -19.98 9.30
CA SER A 854 6.14 -20.60 10.29
C SER A 854 4.72 -20.76 9.77
N SER A 855 4.32 -19.94 8.83
CA SER A 855 3.04 -20.03 8.11
C SER A 855 3.10 -20.99 6.94
N GLY A 856 4.30 -21.36 6.46
CA GLY A 856 4.51 -22.35 5.42
C GLY A 856 4.87 -21.84 4.05
N LEU A 857 5.33 -20.58 3.95
CA LEU A 857 5.90 -20.01 2.72
C LEU A 857 4.92 -20.05 1.53
N PHE A 858 3.61 -19.98 1.80
CA PHE A 858 2.64 -19.78 0.73
C PHE A 858 2.74 -18.34 0.21
N THR A 859 2.28 -18.13 -1.02
CA THR A 859 2.33 -16.83 -1.66
C THR A 859 0.92 -16.32 -1.90
N ASN A 860 0.58 -15.19 -1.30
CA ASN A 860 -0.62 -14.44 -1.64
C ASN A 860 -0.38 -13.68 -2.93
N VAL A 861 -1.35 -13.73 -3.84
CA VAL A 861 -1.27 -13.04 -5.13
C VAL A 861 -2.37 -12.00 -5.25
N PHE A 862 -2.05 -10.95 -5.99
CA PHE A 862 -2.92 -9.81 -6.24
C PHE A 862 -3.09 -9.66 -7.74
N THR A 863 -4.33 -9.53 -8.20
CA THR A 863 -4.65 -9.40 -9.62
C THR A 863 -5.31 -8.05 -9.92
N ILE A 864 -5.33 -7.66 -11.20
CA ILE A 864 -6.18 -6.55 -11.63
C ILE A 864 -7.66 -6.92 -11.46
N GLU A 865 -8.52 -5.91 -11.38
CA GLU A 865 -9.98 -6.15 -11.41
C GLU A 865 -10.41 -6.80 -12.73
N PRO A 866 -11.44 -7.67 -12.72
CA PRO A 866 -11.98 -8.27 -13.94
C PRO A 866 -12.58 -7.22 -14.86
N ARG A 867 -13.03 -7.64 -16.05
CA ARG A 867 -13.79 -6.76 -16.93
C ARG A 867 -15.03 -6.24 -16.21
N THR A 868 -15.16 -4.92 -16.20
CA THR A 868 -16.36 -4.22 -15.70
C THR A 868 -16.90 -3.29 -16.77
N TYR A 869 -18.22 -3.21 -16.87
CA TYR A 869 -18.90 -2.27 -17.78
C TYR A 869 -20.11 -1.66 -17.11
N GLY A 870 -20.46 -0.46 -17.55
CA GLY A 870 -21.60 0.26 -16.97
C GLY A 870 -22.01 1.48 -17.76
N MET A 871 -23.04 2.13 -17.24
CA MET A 871 -23.57 3.38 -17.76
C MET A 871 -23.76 4.38 -16.63
N ALA A 872 -23.46 5.64 -16.91
CA ALA A 872 -23.74 6.76 -16.04
C ALA A 872 -24.67 7.77 -16.73
N ILE A 873 -25.49 8.44 -15.94
CA ILE A 873 -26.31 9.59 -16.38
C ILE A 873 -26.01 10.72 -15.42
N GLY A 874 -25.55 11.84 -15.98
CA GLY A 874 -25.25 13.05 -15.22
C GLY A 874 -26.14 14.22 -15.60
N TYR A 875 -26.36 15.10 -14.63
CA TYR A 875 -27.07 16.35 -14.79
C TYR A 875 -26.32 17.48 -14.09
N ASN A 876 -25.99 18.54 -14.87
CA ASN A 876 -25.32 19.75 -14.37
C ASN A 876 -26.34 20.89 -14.39
N PHE A 877 -26.30 21.74 -13.37
CA PHE A 877 -27.11 22.97 -13.32
C PHE A 877 -26.26 24.13 -12.82
N ASN A 878 -26.48 25.29 -13.42
CA ASN A 878 -25.79 26.55 -13.10
C ASN A 878 -26.83 27.63 -12.74
#